data_8d515b4e28d9621d7af70e2413d1971f
#
_entry.id   8d515b4e28d9621d7af70e2413d1971f
#
_cell.length_a   1.000
_cell.length_b   1.000
_cell.length_c   1.000
_cell.angle_alpha   90.00
_cell.angle_beta   90.00
_cell.angle_gamma   90.00
#
_symmetry.space_group_name_H-M   'P 1'
#
loop_
_entity.id
_entity.type
_entity.pdbx_description
1 polymer ?
#
loop_
_entity_poly.entity_id
_entity_poly.type
_entity_poly.pdbx_seq_one_letter_code
_entity_poly.pdbx_strand_id
1 'polypeptide(L)'
;MLDILVFTDAKAAESLSGSPGFQFIAHSPGATLTDESIVQDRLQHAVPASLPTVDWEQHPATCVYTYDDARLYLSRGSSTGATLGGRPGNQLTVTVMTSDPYSILPLRPAQLYSSTAWNFARPSNQDLPGWETPVDIDEDFDIPGLHSLVVDDPWAVQVLPAALTMLEQTQDERRTRLFIRHPDQALVMRWVALLTRFLDAESALAFEFRVFSDDPLRSNTHVVGIHPLLSPDLTVEVANSSGVNVIDLERRELSSVTPSESAIRYAKWFIAGDPYEALEAIEVGRRWSRHMNPDLAAAAAELAAMESTRGEVDPVTLRTSLAAITALAMARQTDELEAYGDELADLAASCPPTESADLLSMNDAMWAVSLMGDTELAQSLALASLEWTAARPGFASAWVSALRPAQEMAWHDENSRGHASVLLATTLNSAGPELLPKAFALAKSLNTGITGEQIAAPIASLVSLWLANPNLVAQSEDWVQSQSIIELVAQNLDASLTSGDRSSIQALAAGSWDFLAPTPWRADPEHPVSRWFAVRELRTAPNAHARMNIIDAVQGTLPSRAWRELLAVPAGPSPDEVAGWIKSHGDVDPELALEIKRILGDTSHFPAWRRTGGAKVLHEIGKLGPGIPVGLAGDVRSQTEIIALFTQGAADKNLVPNTALRTLVRKFSGNLNGLYSDWVSKAVLVSADVRAAVALAEGPGRRSVIITVQTELERDLRAATSTGMFIAVGLLNPELGPHWVDVAKAALSAVWDGKKTELTRERLLSTVQGRLSAADNARLDSYLESQAKGRFTRGVLRGTKSMFGNKDK
;
A
#
# COMPACT_ATOMS: atom_id res chain seq x y z
N MET A 1 -26.21 -14.42 -36.74
CA MET A 1 -26.35 -14.27 -38.24
C MET A 1 -25.77 -12.88 -38.59
N LEU A 2 -24.96 -12.81 -39.67
CA LEU A 2 -24.45 -11.52 -40.16
C LEU A 2 -25.30 -11.05 -41.34
N ASP A 3 -25.70 -9.80 -41.33
CA ASP A 3 -26.43 -9.17 -42.44
C ASP A 3 -25.50 -8.79 -43.59
N ILE A 4 -26.05 -8.58 -44.76
CA ILE A 4 -25.28 -8.29 -45.98
C ILE A 4 -25.86 -7.03 -46.63
N LEU A 5 -24.97 -6.22 -47.20
CA LEU A 5 -25.31 -5.13 -48.16
C LEU A 5 -24.43 -5.26 -49.38
N VAL A 6 -25.05 -4.99 -50.57
CA VAL A 6 -24.33 -5.02 -51.83
C VAL A 6 -24.51 -3.69 -52.55
N PHE A 7 -23.42 -3.01 -52.87
CA PHE A 7 -23.34 -1.71 -53.51
C PHE A 7 -22.58 -1.76 -54.84
N THR A 8 -23.21 -1.21 -55.90
CA THR A 8 -22.59 -1.16 -57.25
C THR A 8 -23.35 -0.16 -58.13
N ASP A 9 -22.93 0.06 -59.41
CA ASP A 9 -23.71 0.80 -60.38
C ASP A 9 -24.95 -0.02 -60.79
N ALA A 10 -26.13 0.60 -60.73
CA ALA A 10 -27.43 -0.06 -60.88
C ALA A 10 -28.39 0.73 -61.75
N LYS A 11 -29.30 0.03 -62.43
CA LYS A 11 -30.49 0.61 -63.04
C LYS A 11 -31.50 0.92 -61.90
N ALA A 12 -32.39 1.88 -62.16
CA ALA A 12 -33.40 2.22 -61.18
C ALA A 12 -34.24 1.01 -60.70
N ALA A 13 -34.54 0.04 -61.55
CA ALA A 13 -35.29 -1.15 -61.20
C ALA A 13 -34.50 -2.18 -60.36
N GLU A 14 -33.19 -2.06 -60.32
CA GLU A 14 -32.30 -2.96 -59.58
C GLU A 14 -31.91 -2.35 -58.21
N SER A 15 -32.02 -1.03 -58.09
CA SER A 15 -31.64 -0.28 -56.89
C SER A 15 -32.71 -0.37 -55.80
N LEU A 16 -32.31 -0.47 -54.57
CA LEU A 16 -33.19 -0.44 -53.38
C LEU A 16 -33.87 0.93 -53.26
N SER A 17 -33.18 2.02 -53.66
CA SER A 17 -33.72 3.39 -53.64
C SER A 17 -34.62 3.75 -54.83
N GLY A 18 -34.71 2.89 -55.86
CA GLY A 18 -35.38 3.18 -57.10
C GLY A 18 -34.66 4.19 -58.01
N SER A 19 -33.42 4.55 -57.73
CA SER A 19 -32.57 5.52 -58.44
C SER A 19 -31.46 4.80 -59.22
N PRO A 20 -31.07 5.26 -60.44
CA PRO A 20 -29.97 4.70 -61.20
C PRO A 20 -28.64 5.28 -60.70
N GLY A 21 -27.54 4.56 -61.00
CA GLY A 21 -26.15 4.92 -60.64
C GLY A 21 -25.60 4.07 -59.50
N PHE A 22 -24.60 4.54 -58.80
CA PHE A 22 -24.03 3.79 -57.67
C PHE A 22 -25.02 3.75 -56.51
N GLN A 23 -25.55 2.56 -56.23
CA GLN A 23 -26.67 2.31 -55.32
C GLN A 23 -26.51 0.96 -54.64
N PHE A 24 -27.20 0.80 -53.53
CA PHE A 24 -27.43 -0.52 -52.96
C PHE A 24 -28.43 -1.29 -53.80
N ILE A 25 -28.08 -2.53 -54.12
CA ILE A 25 -28.87 -3.39 -55.03
C ILE A 25 -29.49 -4.61 -54.31
N ALA A 26 -28.93 -4.97 -53.18
CA ALA A 26 -29.44 -6.07 -52.33
C ALA A 26 -29.04 -5.90 -50.90
N HIS A 27 -29.84 -6.41 -49.98
CA HIS A 27 -29.61 -6.39 -48.53
C HIS A 27 -30.24 -7.60 -47.81
N SER A 28 -29.75 -7.88 -46.61
CA SER A 28 -30.42 -8.78 -45.67
C SER A 28 -31.47 -8.01 -44.84
N PRO A 29 -32.48 -8.71 -44.28
CA PRO A 29 -33.56 -8.07 -43.52
C PRO A 29 -33.12 -7.23 -42.29
N GLY A 30 -31.98 -7.51 -41.69
CA GLY A 30 -31.43 -6.79 -40.56
C GLY A 30 -30.65 -5.52 -40.95
N ALA A 31 -30.42 -5.27 -42.23
CA ALA A 31 -29.74 -4.06 -42.70
C ALA A 31 -30.70 -2.83 -42.63
N THR A 32 -30.15 -1.69 -42.25
CA THR A 32 -30.88 -0.44 -42.05
C THR A 32 -30.36 0.68 -42.95
N LEU A 33 -31.10 1.77 -43.08
CA LEU A 33 -30.64 2.98 -43.79
C LEU A 33 -29.39 3.62 -43.13
N THR A 34 -29.23 3.46 -41.83
CA THR A 34 -28.00 3.89 -41.14
C THR A 34 -26.80 3.06 -41.63
N ASP A 35 -26.98 1.77 -41.81
CA ASP A 35 -25.91 0.91 -42.32
C ASP A 35 -25.54 1.28 -43.74
N GLU A 36 -26.51 1.56 -44.59
CA GLU A 36 -26.26 2.08 -45.95
C GLU A 36 -25.42 3.36 -45.93
N SER A 37 -25.75 4.31 -45.04
CA SER A 37 -24.97 5.55 -44.92
C SER A 37 -23.53 5.31 -44.49
N ILE A 38 -23.30 4.44 -43.48
CA ILE A 38 -21.96 4.07 -42.98
C ILE A 38 -21.13 3.42 -44.10
N VAL A 39 -21.74 2.46 -44.81
CA VAL A 39 -21.07 1.77 -45.92
C VAL A 39 -20.74 2.79 -47.02
N GLN A 40 -21.68 3.66 -47.37
CA GLN A 40 -21.47 4.66 -48.38
C GLN A 40 -20.38 5.68 -48.06
N ASP A 41 -20.29 6.11 -46.81
CA ASP A 41 -19.35 7.13 -46.39
C ASP A 41 -17.94 6.58 -46.11
N ARG A 42 -17.80 5.32 -45.64
CA ARG A 42 -16.52 4.85 -45.08
C ARG A 42 -16.01 3.56 -45.74
N LEU A 43 -16.85 2.74 -46.34
CA LEU A 43 -16.50 1.32 -46.61
C LEU A 43 -16.51 0.96 -48.08
N GLN A 44 -16.90 1.85 -48.97
CA GLN A 44 -16.93 1.56 -50.40
C GLN A 44 -15.52 1.30 -50.97
N HIS A 45 -15.45 0.46 -51.95
CA HIS A 45 -14.28 0.36 -52.82
C HIS A 45 -14.14 1.66 -53.64
N ALA A 46 -12.98 2.28 -53.54
CA ALA A 46 -12.64 3.39 -54.43
C ALA A 46 -11.80 2.84 -55.59
N VAL A 47 -12.29 3.04 -56.81
CA VAL A 47 -11.53 2.74 -58.01
C VAL A 47 -10.28 3.59 -58.07
N PRO A 48 -9.07 3.03 -58.10
CA PRO A 48 -7.84 3.82 -57.97
C PRO A 48 -7.69 4.81 -59.12
N ALA A 49 -7.65 6.09 -58.80
CA ALA A 49 -7.46 7.16 -59.79
C ALA A 49 -6.04 7.17 -60.42
N SER A 50 -5.08 6.57 -59.77
CA SER A 50 -3.68 6.47 -60.21
C SER A 50 -3.42 5.35 -61.23
N LEU A 51 -4.34 4.39 -61.40
CA LEU A 51 -4.21 3.27 -62.27
C LEU A 51 -5.04 3.42 -63.56
N PRO A 52 -4.58 2.84 -64.70
CA PRO A 52 -5.33 2.89 -65.92
C PRO A 52 -6.69 2.18 -65.78
N THR A 53 -7.80 2.85 -66.10
CA THR A 53 -9.15 2.30 -65.95
C THR A 53 -9.48 1.15 -66.92
N VAL A 54 -8.67 0.95 -67.96
CA VAL A 54 -8.79 -0.15 -68.91
C VAL A 54 -8.25 -1.46 -68.35
N ASP A 55 -7.34 -1.38 -67.39
CA ASP A 55 -6.69 -2.54 -66.71
C ASP A 55 -7.36 -2.85 -65.37
N TRP A 56 -8.67 -2.63 -65.28
CA TRP A 56 -9.42 -2.79 -64.02
C TRP A 56 -9.30 -4.18 -63.37
N GLU A 57 -9.01 -5.21 -64.12
CA GLU A 57 -8.78 -6.56 -63.58
C GLU A 57 -7.50 -6.64 -62.73
N GLN A 58 -6.57 -5.70 -62.95
CA GLN A 58 -5.32 -5.59 -62.16
C GLN A 58 -5.48 -4.66 -60.98
N HIS A 59 -6.61 -3.98 -60.86
CA HIS A 59 -6.83 -3.08 -59.73
C HIS A 59 -6.89 -3.87 -58.44
N PRO A 60 -6.13 -3.47 -57.38
CA PRO A 60 -6.18 -4.12 -56.09
C PRO A 60 -7.60 -4.06 -55.52
N ALA A 61 -8.10 -5.19 -55.09
CA ALA A 61 -9.33 -5.23 -54.31
C ALA A 61 -9.12 -4.55 -52.94
N THR A 62 -10.16 -4.05 -52.33
CA THR A 62 -10.10 -3.44 -50.97
C THR A 62 -10.78 -4.32 -49.92
N CYS A 63 -10.30 -4.25 -48.70
CA CYS A 63 -10.97 -4.80 -47.53
C CYS A 63 -10.95 -3.75 -46.40
N VAL A 64 -12.11 -3.41 -45.85
CA VAL A 64 -12.25 -2.38 -44.85
C VAL A 64 -13.08 -2.89 -43.71
N TYR A 65 -12.59 -2.72 -42.49
CA TYR A 65 -13.31 -3.04 -41.25
C TYR A 65 -13.44 -1.78 -40.40
N THR A 66 -14.63 -1.56 -39.87
CA THR A 66 -14.91 -0.53 -38.87
C THR A 66 -15.89 -1.07 -37.83
N TYR A 67 -15.81 -0.51 -36.62
CA TYR A 67 -16.69 -0.79 -35.52
C TYR A 67 -17.35 0.51 -35.07
N ASP A 68 -18.66 0.60 -35.21
CA ASP A 68 -19.42 1.83 -34.94
C ASP A 68 -20.67 1.49 -34.12
N ASP A 69 -20.85 2.15 -32.97
CA ASP A 69 -22.00 2.00 -32.06
C ASP A 69 -22.35 0.54 -31.72
N ALA A 70 -21.35 -0.26 -31.35
CA ALA A 70 -21.46 -1.69 -31.05
C ALA A 70 -21.89 -2.57 -32.24
N ARG A 71 -21.81 -2.05 -33.46
CA ARG A 71 -22.05 -2.80 -34.68
C ARG A 71 -20.76 -2.93 -35.49
N LEU A 72 -20.44 -4.14 -35.93
CA LEU A 72 -19.29 -4.39 -36.81
C LEU A 72 -19.69 -4.35 -38.26
N TYR A 73 -18.78 -3.87 -39.10
CA TYR A 73 -18.89 -3.84 -40.55
C TYR A 73 -17.58 -4.27 -41.17
N LEU A 74 -17.64 -5.29 -42.05
CA LEU A 74 -16.52 -5.71 -42.90
C LEU A 74 -16.94 -5.67 -44.35
N SER A 75 -16.28 -4.84 -45.11
CA SER A 75 -16.52 -4.71 -46.57
C SER A 75 -15.37 -5.24 -47.37
N ARG A 76 -15.69 -5.94 -48.45
CA ARG A 76 -14.75 -6.27 -49.51
C ARG A 76 -15.26 -5.71 -50.84
N GLY A 77 -14.36 -5.07 -51.60
CA GLY A 77 -14.73 -4.43 -52.82
C GLY A 77 -13.67 -4.53 -53.92
N SER A 78 -14.09 -4.52 -55.17
CA SER A 78 -13.22 -4.59 -56.34
C SER A 78 -13.74 -3.72 -57.48
N SER A 79 -12.84 -3.31 -58.37
CA SER A 79 -13.20 -2.72 -59.65
C SER A 79 -13.88 -3.78 -60.55
N THR A 80 -14.91 -3.37 -61.27
CA THR A 80 -15.70 -4.29 -62.13
C THR A 80 -15.84 -3.74 -63.57
N GLY A 81 -14.92 -2.90 -63.99
CA GLY A 81 -14.86 -2.39 -65.34
C GLY A 81 -15.70 -1.15 -65.62
N ALA A 82 -16.58 -1.22 -66.59
CA ALA A 82 -17.40 -0.11 -66.96
C ALA A 82 -18.76 -0.13 -66.26
N THR A 83 -19.28 1.05 -65.92
CA THR A 83 -20.64 1.27 -65.42
C THR A 83 -21.68 0.86 -66.46
N LEU A 84 -22.91 0.72 -66.08
CA LEU A 84 -24.01 0.43 -66.98
C LEU A 84 -24.18 1.51 -68.07
N GLY A 85 -23.72 2.71 -67.81
CA GLY A 85 -23.65 3.81 -68.79
C GLY A 85 -22.42 3.83 -69.68
N GLY A 86 -21.54 2.79 -69.61
CA GLY A 86 -20.32 2.62 -70.42
C GLY A 86 -19.14 3.48 -69.92
N ARG A 87 -19.22 4.15 -68.77
CA ARG A 87 -18.09 4.91 -68.17
C ARG A 87 -17.16 3.96 -67.45
N PRO A 88 -15.85 4.13 -67.58
CA PRO A 88 -14.91 3.33 -66.73
C PRO A 88 -15.07 3.67 -65.28
N GLY A 89 -14.67 2.73 -64.44
CA GLY A 89 -14.64 2.96 -62.99
C GLY A 89 -15.84 2.38 -62.24
N ASN A 90 -16.46 1.34 -62.73
CA ASN A 90 -17.45 0.59 -61.97
C ASN A 90 -16.80 -0.23 -60.84
N GLN A 91 -17.54 -0.42 -59.76
CA GLN A 91 -17.12 -1.17 -58.57
C GLN A 91 -18.26 -2.02 -58.06
N LEU A 92 -17.88 -3.06 -57.33
CA LEU A 92 -18.78 -3.88 -56.50
C LEU A 92 -18.22 -3.89 -55.09
N THR A 93 -19.04 -3.52 -54.10
CA THR A 93 -18.73 -3.64 -52.68
C THR A 93 -19.76 -4.55 -52.03
N VAL A 94 -19.31 -5.54 -51.32
CA VAL A 94 -20.11 -6.43 -50.46
C VAL A 94 -19.70 -6.16 -49.03
N THR A 95 -20.66 -5.84 -48.18
CA THR A 95 -20.44 -5.58 -46.73
C THR A 95 -21.20 -6.62 -45.96
N VAL A 96 -20.55 -7.21 -44.95
CA VAL A 96 -21.18 -8.02 -43.90
C VAL A 96 -21.14 -7.23 -42.58
N MET A 97 -22.18 -7.40 -41.78
CA MET A 97 -22.36 -6.61 -40.56
C MET A 97 -23.20 -7.33 -39.52
N THR A 98 -23.00 -7.03 -38.24
CA THR A 98 -23.86 -7.52 -37.16
C THR A 98 -23.91 -6.54 -36.00
N SER A 99 -25.08 -6.46 -35.34
CA SER A 99 -25.26 -5.73 -34.06
C SER A 99 -24.91 -6.60 -32.83
N ASP A 100 -24.58 -7.88 -33.06
CA ASP A 100 -24.03 -8.75 -32.05
C ASP A 100 -22.60 -9.16 -32.44
N PRO A 101 -21.62 -8.28 -32.13
CA PRO A 101 -20.23 -8.51 -32.54
C PRO A 101 -19.61 -9.74 -31.90
N TYR A 102 -20.14 -10.16 -30.75
CA TYR A 102 -19.65 -11.36 -30.04
C TYR A 102 -20.13 -12.68 -30.73
N SER A 103 -21.14 -12.61 -31.61
CA SER A 103 -21.62 -13.77 -32.34
C SER A 103 -20.60 -14.39 -33.32
N ILE A 104 -19.52 -13.68 -33.63
CA ILE A 104 -18.43 -14.21 -34.46
C ILE A 104 -17.34 -14.92 -33.65
N LEU A 105 -17.33 -14.79 -32.32
CA LEU A 105 -16.31 -15.45 -31.47
C LEU A 105 -16.35 -16.98 -31.64
N PRO A 106 -15.20 -17.66 -31.59
CA PRO A 106 -13.87 -17.12 -31.24
C PRO A 106 -13.10 -16.45 -32.39
N LEU A 107 -13.69 -16.26 -33.56
CA LEU A 107 -13.04 -15.59 -34.67
C LEU A 107 -12.79 -14.10 -34.38
N ARG A 108 -11.79 -13.55 -35.06
CA ARG A 108 -11.54 -12.09 -35.11
C ARG A 108 -12.06 -11.50 -36.41
N PRO A 109 -12.44 -10.22 -36.48
CA PRO A 109 -13.03 -9.63 -37.68
C PRO A 109 -12.19 -9.83 -38.96
N ALA A 110 -10.86 -9.78 -38.85
CA ALA A 110 -9.98 -9.98 -40.01
C ALA A 110 -10.03 -11.42 -40.58
N GLN A 111 -10.35 -12.42 -39.76
CA GLN A 111 -10.48 -13.82 -40.21
C GLN A 111 -11.71 -14.01 -41.12
N LEU A 112 -12.77 -13.21 -40.96
CA LEU A 112 -13.96 -13.26 -41.82
C LEU A 112 -13.64 -12.94 -43.27
N TYR A 113 -12.49 -12.32 -43.57
CA TYR A 113 -12.01 -12.09 -44.91
C TYR A 113 -11.99 -13.37 -45.74
N SER A 114 -11.61 -14.49 -45.16
CA SER A 114 -11.44 -15.78 -45.81
C SER A 114 -12.71 -16.62 -45.88
N SER A 115 -13.84 -16.13 -45.37
CA SER A 115 -15.08 -16.91 -45.38
C SER A 115 -15.48 -17.34 -46.78
N THR A 116 -15.92 -18.57 -46.89
CA THR A 116 -16.49 -19.12 -48.14
C THR A 116 -17.85 -18.53 -48.48
N ALA A 117 -18.48 -17.83 -47.53
CA ALA A 117 -19.77 -17.18 -47.73
C ALA A 117 -19.70 -15.87 -48.57
N TRP A 118 -18.50 -15.33 -48.85
CA TRP A 118 -18.37 -14.17 -49.73
C TRP A 118 -18.83 -14.48 -51.13
N ASN A 119 -19.78 -13.70 -51.64
CA ASN A 119 -20.27 -13.76 -53.02
C ASN A 119 -20.10 -12.40 -53.73
N PHE A 120 -19.24 -12.36 -54.76
CA PHE A 120 -18.98 -11.18 -55.56
C PHE A 120 -19.71 -11.21 -56.88
N ALA A 121 -20.63 -12.16 -57.05
CA ALA A 121 -21.54 -12.12 -58.21
C ALA A 121 -22.65 -11.09 -57.99
N ARG A 122 -23.08 -10.38 -59.04
CA ARG A 122 -24.21 -9.48 -58.96
C ARG A 122 -25.46 -10.24 -58.51
N PRO A 123 -26.11 -9.83 -57.39
CA PRO A 123 -27.30 -10.51 -56.91
C PRO A 123 -28.45 -10.48 -57.92
N SER A 124 -29.20 -11.55 -58.04
CA SER A 124 -30.41 -11.61 -58.88
C SER A 124 -31.66 -11.13 -58.14
N ASN A 125 -31.60 -11.15 -56.81
CA ASN A 125 -32.68 -10.71 -55.90
C ASN A 125 -32.20 -9.55 -55.00
N GLN A 126 -33.12 -8.67 -54.60
CA GLN A 126 -32.84 -7.60 -53.68
C GLN A 126 -32.73 -8.09 -52.24
N ASP A 127 -33.51 -9.13 -51.88
CA ASP A 127 -33.47 -9.79 -50.56
C ASP A 127 -32.42 -10.89 -50.58
N LEU A 128 -31.44 -10.81 -49.65
CA LEU A 128 -30.40 -11.79 -49.46
C LEU A 128 -30.54 -12.44 -48.09
N PRO A 129 -30.25 -13.75 -48.02
CA PRO A 129 -30.02 -14.34 -46.68
C PRO A 129 -28.73 -13.76 -46.07
N GLY A 130 -28.75 -13.56 -44.75
CA GLY A 130 -27.51 -13.23 -44.01
C GLY A 130 -26.59 -14.47 -43.93
N TRP A 131 -25.38 -14.25 -43.47
CA TRP A 131 -24.49 -15.37 -43.13
C TRP A 131 -24.93 -16.07 -41.85
N GLU A 132 -24.92 -17.39 -41.89
CA GLU A 132 -25.13 -18.18 -40.68
C GLU A 132 -23.90 -18.14 -39.79
N THR A 133 -24.11 -18.32 -38.50
CA THR A 133 -23.05 -18.45 -37.49
C THR A 133 -23.09 -19.85 -36.90
N PRO A 134 -21.96 -20.51 -36.61
CA PRO A 134 -20.59 -20.04 -36.82
C PRO A 134 -20.22 -19.87 -38.29
N VAL A 135 -19.32 -18.94 -38.58
CA VAL A 135 -18.83 -18.64 -39.93
C VAL A 135 -17.68 -19.57 -40.28
N ASP A 136 -17.76 -20.25 -41.41
CA ASP A 136 -16.66 -21.06 -41.94
C ASP A 136 -15.57 -20.13 -42.54
N ILE A 137 -14.31 -20.41 -42.21
CA ILE A 137 -13.13 -19.70 -42.72
C ILE A 137 -12.16 -20.68 -43.39
N ASP A 138 -11.30 -20.16 -44.24
CA ASP A 138 -10.20 -20.89 -44.82
C ASP A 138 -9.16 -21.33 -43.79
N GLU A 139 -8.60 -22.52 -43.91
CA GLU A 139 -7.58 -23.10 -43.02
C GLU A 139 -6.32 -22.24 -42.92
N ASP A 140 -6.01 -21.44 -43.90
CA ASP A 140 -4.92 -20.46 -43.85
C ASP A 140 -5.16 -19.31 -42.83
N PHE A 141 -6.39 -19.10 -42.41
CA PHE A 141 -6.82 -18.06 -41.49
C PHE A 141 -7.22 -18.60 -40.10
N ASP A 142 -7.26 -19.91 -39.91
CA ASP A 142 -7.45 -20.52 -38.62
C ASP A 142 -6.17 -20.38 -37.74
N ILE A 143 -6.24 -20.80 -36.49
CA ILE A 143 -5.10 -20.70 -35.59
C ILE A 143 -3.88 -21.49 -36.08
N PRO A 144 -4.00 -22.77 -36.51
CA PRO A 144 -2.89 -23.49 -37.11
C PRO A 144 -2.30 -22.83 -38.37
N GLY A 145 -3.14 -22.32 -39.28
CA GLY A 145 -2.69 -21.63 -40.47
C GLY A 145 -1.95 -20.31 -40.19
N LEU A 146 -2.44 -19.55 -39.21
CA LEU A 146 -1.76 -18.34 -38.75
C LEU A 146 -0.46 -18.65 -38.00
N HIS A 147 -0.41 -19.76 -37.27
CA HIS A 147 0.82 -20.22 -36.62
C HIS A 147 1.85 -20.65 -37.70
N SER A 148 1.45 -21.42 -38.69
CA SER A 148 2.32 -21.83 -39.82
C SER A 148 2.86 -20.63 -40.60
N LEU A 149 2.07 -19.55 -40.78
CA LEU A 149 2.52 -18.30 -41.40
C LEU A 149 3.77 -17.73 -40.72
N VAL A 150 3.91 -17.96 -39.39
CA VAL A 150 5.06 -17.49 -38.63
C VAL A 150 6.17 -18.51 -38.59
N VAL A 151 5.88 -19.74 -38.14
CA VAL A 151 6.92 -20.74 -37.84
C VAL A 151 7.62 -21.29 -39.09
N ASP A 152 6.96 -21.27 -40.22
CA ASP A 152 7.52 -21.73 -41.50
C ASP A 152 8.37 -20.68 -42.21
N ASP A 153 8.32 -19.38 -41.77
CA ASP A 153 9.15 -18.31 -42.29
C ASP A 153 10.12 -17.78 -41.26
N PRO A 154 11.45 -18.06 -41.33
CA PRO A 154 12.44 -17.54 -40.37
C PRO A 154 12.44 -16.02 -40.22
N TRP A 155 12.06 -15.29 -41.27
CA TRP A 155 11.95 -13.84 -41.18
C TRP A 155 10.73 -13.43 -40.31
N ALA A 156 9.61 -14.10 -40.49
CA ALA A 156 8.41 -13.85 -39.68
C ALA A 156 8.68 -14.13 -38.18
N VAL A 157 9.34 -15.25 -37.87
CA VAL A 157 9.80 -15.55 -36.50
C VAL A 157 10.62 -14.41 -35.90
N GLN A 158 11.57 -13.88 -36.66
CA GLN A 158 12.48 -12.82 -36.21
C GLN A 158 11.75 -11.49 -35.97
N VAL A 159 10.79 -11.15 -36.83
CA VAL A 159 10.13 -9.82 -36.78
C VAL A 159 8.87 -9.78 -35.94
N LEU A 160 8.29 -10.92 -35.58
CA LEU A 160 7.04 -10.97 -34.82
C LEU A 160 7.09 -10.13 -33.52
N PRO A 161 8.14 -10.16 -32.69
CA PRO A 161 8.17 -9.29 -31.49
C PRO A 161 8.10 -7.79 -31.81
N ALA A 162 8.77 -7.37 -32.90
CA ALA A 162 8.70 -5.97 -33.33
C ALA A 162 7.31 -5.63 -33.89
N ALA A 163 6.71 -6.53 -34.67
CA ALA A 163 5.36 -6.36 -35.20
C ALA A 163 4.30 -6.24 -34.08
N LEU A 164 4.42 -7.05 -33.04
CA LEU A 164 3.57 -6.98 -31.85
C LEU A 164 3.76 -5.67 -31.08
N THR A 165 4.99 -5.18 -30.96
CA THR A 165 5.23 -3.86 -30.36
C THR A 165 4.63 -2.73 -31.19
N MET A 166 4.72 -2.83 -32.52
CA MET A 166 4.04 -1.88 -33.41
C MET A 166 2.51 -1.94 -33.24
N LEU A 167 1.95 -3.14 -33.06
CA LEU A 167 0.53 -3.34 -32.72
C LEU A 167 0.17 -2.64 -31.39
N GLU A 168 0.97 -2.81 -30.34
CA GLU A 168 0.78 -2.13 -29.05
C GLU A 168 0.74 -0.62 -29.22
N GLN A 169 1.65 -0.06 -30.02
CA GLN A 169 1.71 1.39 -30.30
C GLN A 169 0.48 1.93 -31.05
N THR A 170 -0.29 1.06 -31.72
CA THR A 170 -1.57 1.50 -32.31
C THR A 170 -2.67 1.70 -31.27
N GLN A 171 -2.53 1.08 -30.10
CA GLN A 171 -3.48 1.19 -28.97
C GLN A 171 -3.12 2.34 -28.00
N ASP A 172 -1.92 2.88 -28.11
CA ASP A 172 -1.46 3.99 -27.27
C ASP A 172 -2.23 5.30 -27.57
N GLU A 173 -2.21 6.22 -26.61
CA GLU A 173 -2.83 7.56 -26.77
C GLU A 173 -2.38 8.31 -28.03
N ARG A 174 -1.14 8.09 -28.49
CA ARG A 174 -0.59 8.69 -29.69
C ARG A 174 -1.05 8.03 -30.98
N ARG A 175 -1.65 6.82 -30.91
CA ARG A 175 -2.17 6.03 -32.03
C ARG A 175 -1.25 6.01 -33.25
N THR A 176 -0.03 5.48 -33.06
CA THR A 176 0.90 5.29 -34.20
C THR A 176 0.34 4.21 -35.12
N ARG A 177 0.01 4.56 -36.37
CA ARG A 177 -0.57 3.63 -37.33
C ARG A 177 0.44 2.60 -37.82
N LEU A 178 -0.04 1.39 -38.14
CA LEU A 178 0.75 0.32 -38.68
C LEU A 178 0.42 0.09 -40.16
N PHE A 179 1.42 0.17 -41.03
CA PHE A 179 1.30 -0.08 -42.44
C PHE A 179 1.87 -1.47 -42.76
N ILE A 180 1.12 -2.29 -43.52
CA ILE A 180 1.55 -3.59 -44.00
C ILE A 180 1.56 -3.57 -45.54
N ARG A 181 2.76 -3.70 -46.14
CA ARG A 181 2.98 -3.52 -47.58
C ARG A 181 3.22 -4.86 -48.24
N HIS A 182 2.36 -5.22 -49.22
CA HIS A 182 2.48 -6.39 -50.09
C HIS A 182 1.48 -6.28 -51.24
N PRO A 183 1.80 -6.81 -52.48
CA PRO A 183 0.83 -6.85 -53.58
C PRO A 183 -0.31 -7.86 -53.36
N ASP A 184 -0.07 -8.95 -52.64
CA ASP A 184 -1.08 -9.95 -52.33
C ASP A 184 -1.93 -9.50 -51.12
N GLN A 185 -3.22 -9.28 -51.36
CA GLN A 185 -4.19 -8.91 -50.34
C GLN A 185 -4.39 -10.04 -49.30
N ALA A 186 -4.40 -11.28 -49.70
CA ALA A 186 -4.63 -12.38 -48.81
C ALA A 186 -3.51 -12.48 -47.76
N LEU A 187 -2.25 -12.30 -48.21
CA LEU A 187 -1.10 -12.30 -47.30
C LEU A 187 -1.17 -11.11 -46.32
N VAL A 188 -1.54 -9.90 -46.77
CA VAL A 188 -1.74 -8.76 -45.88
C VAL A 188 -2.82 -9.06 -44.86
N MET A 189 -3.95 -9.63 -45.28
CA MET A 189 -5.05 -9.99 -44.41
C MET A 189 -4.70 -11.11 -43.42
N ARG A 190 -3.88 -12.08 -43.78
CA ARG A 190 -3.36 -13.11 -42.85
C ARG A 190 -2.51 -12.46 -41.76
N TRP A 191 -1.66 -11.47 -42.08
CA TRP A 191 -0.92 -10.71 -41.09
C TRP A 191 -1.83 -9.88 -40.21
N VAL A 192 -2.87 -9.23 -40.75
CA VAL A 192 -3.86 -8.51 -39.93
C VAL A 192 -4.60 -9.49 -39.02
N ALA A 193 -5.04 -10.62 -39.54
CA ALA A 193 -5.69 -11.65 -38.75
C ALA A 193 -4.78 -12.18 -37.63
N LEU A 194 -3.53 -12.50 -37.95
CA LEU A 194 -2.53 -12.90 -36.97
C LEU A 194 -2.38 -11.85 -35.85
N LEU A 195 -2.12 -10.59 -36.23
CA LEU A 195 -1.90 -9.53 -35.23
C LEU A 195 -3.12 -9.31 -34.32
N THR A 196 -4.34 -9.37 -34.86
CA THR A 196 -5.56 -9.23 -34.08
C THR A 196 -5.79 -10.38 -33.09
N ARG A 197 -5.14 -11.54 -33.27
CA ARG A 197 -5.17 -12.65 -32.29
C ARG A 197 -4.35 -12.36 -31.03
N PHE A 198 -3.42 -11.41 -31.10
CA PHE A 198 -2.62 -10.94 -29.97
C PHE A 198 -3.30 -9.80 -29.18
N LEU A 199 -4.53 -9.47 -29.53
CA LEU A 199 -5.39 -8.55 -28.78
C LEU A 199 -6.46 -9.36 -28.04
N ASP A 200 -6.94 -8.84 -26.92
CA ASP A 200 -8.15 -9.37 -26.30
C ASP A 200 -9.36 -9.15 -27.21
N ALA A 201 -10.44 -9.91 -26.97
CA ALA A 201 -11.61 -9.92 -27.84
C ALA A 201 -12.20 -8.51 -28.08
N GLU A 202 -12.30 -7.69 -27.02
CA GLU A 202 -12.86 -6.34 -27.08
C GLU A 202 -11.95 -5.39 -27.88
N SER A 203 -10.66 -5.42 -27.60
CA SER A 203 -9.67 -4.63 -28.35
C SER A 203 -9.62 -5.03 -29.82
N ALA A 204 -9.74 -6.34 -30.13
CA ALA A 204 -9.76 -6.84 -31.51
C ALA A 204 -11.01 -6.40 -32.26
N LEU A 205 -12.18 -6.31 -31.60
CA LEU A 205 -13.40 -5.78 -32.19
C LEU A 205 -13.28 -4.27 -32.48
N ALA A 206 -12.61 -3.52 -31.60
CA ALA A 206 -12.38 -2.09 -31.80
C ALA A 206 -11.23 -1.79 -32.81
N PHE A 207 -10.52 -2.82 -33.28
CA PHE A 207 -9.32 -2.68 -34.10
C PHE A 207 -9.63 -2.51 -35.58
N GLU A 208 -9.80 -1.28 -36.04
CA GLU A 208 -10.14 -0.94 -37.40
C GLU A 208 -8.96 -1.13 -38.38
N PHE A 209 -9.24 -1.61 -39.58
CA PHE A 209 -8.25 -1.74 -40.63
C PHE A 209 -8.82 -1.41 -42.02
N ARG A 210 -7.93 -0.95 -42.91
CA ARG A 210 -8.23 -0.70 -44.33
C ARG A 210 -7.12 -1.25 -45.18
N VAL A 211 -7.42 -2.26 -46.00
CA VAL A 211 -6.48 -2.88 -46.94
C VAL A 211 -6.80 -2.41 -48.33
N PHE A 212 -5.92 -1.98 -48.94
CA PHE A 212 -5.41 -1.22 -50.07
C PHE A 212 -6.13 0.13 -50.20
N SER A 213 -5.63 1.09 -49.46
CA SER A 213 -6.03 2.48 -49.58
C SER A 213 -5.26 3.18 -50.70
N ASP A 214 -5.91 4.03 -51.47
CA ASP A 214 -5.30 4.94 -52.44
C ASP A 214 -4.61 6.13 -51.75
N ASP A 215 -5.02 6.50 -50.56
CA ASP A 215 -4.36 7.55 -49.72
C ASP A 215 -4.14 7.02 -48.31
N PRO A 216 -3.13 6.16 -48.10
CA PRO A 216 -2.88 5.50 -46.82
C PRO A 216 -2.52 6.47 -45.69
N LEU A 217 -1.88 7.62 -46.03
CA LEU A 217 -1.48 8.62 -45.02
C LEU A 217 -2.67 9.39 -44.43
N ARG A 218 -3.81 9.41 -45.08
CA ARG A 218 -5.05 10.02 -44.58
C ARG A 218 -5.99 9.05 -43.87
N SER A 219 -5.74 7.75 -43.97
CA SER A 219 -6.55 6.76 -43.26
C SER A 219 -6.42 6.93 -41.74
N ASN A 220 -7.53 6.88 -41.02
CA ASN A 220 -7.55 6.96 -39.56
C ASN A 220 -7.65 5.57 -38.89
N THR A 221 -7.57 4.49 -39.66
CA THR A 221 -7.61 3.12 -39.14
C THR A 221 -6.29 2.74 -38.46
N HIS A 222 -6.32 1.76 -37.57
CA HIS A 222 -5.13 1.28 -36.83
C HIS A 222 -4.12 0.62 -37.77
N VAL A 223 -4.62 -0.20 -38.74
CA VAL A 223 -3.80 -0.82 -39.75
C VAL A 223 -4.22 -0.40 -41.15
N VAL A 224 -3.24 -0.12 -41.99
CA VAL A 224 -3.43 0.18 -43.39
C VAL A 224 -2.60 -0.79 -44.25
N GLY A 225 -3.27 -1.60 -45.07
CA GLY A 225 -2.62 -2.40 -46.13
C GLY A 225 -2.21 -1.49 -47.28
N ILE A 226 -0.99 -1.64 -47.76
CA ILE A 226 -0.42 -0.83 -48.83
C ILE A 226 -0.13 -1.73 -50.02
N HIS A 227 -0.75 -1.41 -51.14
CA HIS A 227 -0.40 -2.04 -52.43
C HIS A 227 0.71 -1.26 -53.12
N PRO A 228 1.82 -1.91 -53.57
CA PRO A 228 2.95 -1.25 -54.21
C PRO A 228 2.59 -0.41 -55.44
N LEU A 229 1.58 -0.81 -56.20
CA LEU A 229 1.13 -0.06 -57.38
C LEU A 229 0.38 1.25 -57.04
N LEU A 230 -0.29 1.29 -55.86
CA LEU A 230 -1.04 2.45 -55.43
C LEU A 230 -0.13 3.49 -54.71
N SER A 231 0.86 3.00 -54.05
CA SER A 231 1.78 3.86 -53.25
C SER A 231 3.23 3.38 -53.45
N PRO A 232 3.80 3.50 -54.62
CA PRO A 232 5.14 2.97 -54.96
C PRO A 232 6.24 3.70 -54.14
N ASP A 233 6.06 4.95 -53.80
CA ASP A 233 7.03 5.78 -53.09
C ASP A 233 6.96 5.62 -51.58
N LEU A 234 5.98 4.90 -51.03
CA LEU A 234 5.82 4.70 -49.60
C LEU A 234 6.71 3.57 -49.12
N THR A 235 7.97 3.86 -48.92
CA THR A 235 8.97 2.95 -48.34
C THR A 235 8.97 3.03 -46.81
N VAL A 236 9.68 2.13 -46.16
CA VAL A 236 9.89 2.14 -44.70
C VAL A 236 10.48 3.48 -44.24
N GLU A 237 11.43 4.05 -44.97
CA GLU A 237 12.08 5.33 -44.64
C GLU A 237 11.11 6.52 -44.72
N VAL A 238 10.28 6.55 -45.78
CA VAL A 238 9.26 7.60 -45.96
C VAL A 238 8.18 7.53 -44.88
N ALA A 239 7.75 6.34 -44.55
CA ALA A 239 6.75 6.12 -43.54
C ALA A 239 7.29 6.48 -42.13
N ASN A 240 8.49 6.10 -41.79
CA ASN A 240 9.13 6.48 -40.52
C ASN A 240 9.22 8.00 -40.37
N SER A 241 9.54 8.73 -41.47
CA SER A 241 9.56 10.19 -41.44
C SER A 241 8.17 10.82 -41.28
N SER A 242 7.11 10.07 -41.57
CA SER A 242 5.71 10.43 -41.40
C SER A 242 5.11 10.01 -40.05
N GLY A 243 5.91 9.40 -39.17
CA GLY A 243 5.45 8.97 -37.84
C GLY A 243 4.53 7.76 -37.86
N VAL A 244 4.69 6.87 -38.84
CA VAL A 244 3.98 5.59 -38.97
C VAL A 244 4.94 4.43 -38.97
N ASN A 245 4.51 3.28 -38.49
CA ASN A 245 5.28 2.03 -38.54
C ASN A 245 4.96 1.25 -39.82
N VAL A 246 5.92 0.56 -40.38
CA VAL A 246 5.76 -0.25 -41.59
C VAL A 246 6.32 -1.64 -41.41
N ILE A 247 5.59 -2.62 -41.94
CA ILE A 247 6.05 -3.98 -42.22
C ILE A 247 5.96 -4.18 -43.73
N ASP A 248 7.10 -4.18 -44.44
CA ASP A 248 7.18 -4.48 -45.86
C ASP A 248 7.44 -5.98 -46.04
N LEU A 249 6.36 -6.75 -46.29
CA LEU A 249 6.45 -8.20 -46.44
C LEU A 249 7.12 -8.61 -47.77
N GLU A 250 7.06 -7.74 -48.80
CA GLU A 250 7.67 -7.99 -50.09
C GLU A 250 9.19 -7.86 -50.03
N ARG A 251 9.67 -6.78 -49.40
CA ARG A 251 11.12 -6.48 -49.25
C ARG A 251 11.75 -7.12 -48.03
N ARG A 252 10.93 -7.64 -47.13
CA ARG A 252 11.35 -8.13 -45.80
C ARG A 252 12.05 -7.07 -44.96
N GLU A 253 11.46 -5.88 -44.91
CA GLU A 253 11.92 -4.74 -44.18
C GLU A 253 10.85 -4.27 -43.18
N LEU A 254 11.27 -3.69 -42.04
CA LEU A 254 10.35 -3.12 -41.09
C LEU A 254 10.92 -1.84 -40.44
N SER A 255 10.03 -1.01 -39.91
CA SER A 255 10.42 0.14 -39.09
C SER A 255 11.24 -0.30 -37.88
N SER A 256 12.26 0.49 -37.53
CA SER A 256 13.12 0.21 -36.38
C SER A 256 12.38 0.49 -35.06
N VAL A 257 11.90 -0.58 -34.44
CA VAL A 257 11.22 -0.53 -33.14
C VAL A 257 11.93 -1.49 -32.19
N THR A 258 12.20 -1.05 -30.98
CA THR A 258 12.71 -1.95 -29.92
C THR A 258 11.54 -2.75 -29.39
N PRO A 259 11.57 -4.09 -29.48
CA PRO A 259 10.49 -4.93 -28.96
C PRO A 259 10.26 -4.74 -27.46
N SER A 260 9.00 -4.64 -27.03
CA SER A 260 8.60 -4.63 -25.64
C SER A 260 8.81 -6.02 -25.00
N GLU A 261 8.94 -6.07 -23.69
CA GLU A 261 9.11 -7.35 -22.98
C GLU A 261 7.87 -8.25 -23.15
N SER A 262 6.67 -7.68 -23.11
CA SER A 262 5.42 -8.41 -23.38
C SER A 262 5.38 -8.97 -24.79
N ALA A 263 5.74 -8.19 -25.80
CA ALA A 263 5.78 -8.64 -27.20
C ALA A 263 6.79 -9.76 -27.43
N ILE A 264 7.98 -9.69 -26.82
CA ILE A 264 8.98 -10.77 -26.88
C ILE A 264 8.41 -12.04 -26.25
N ARG A 265 7.77 -11.93 -25.10
CA ARG A 265 7.17 -13.04 -24.37
C ARG A 265 6.03 -13.69 -25.19
N TYR A 266 5.09 -12.90 -25.67
CA TYR A 266 3.96 -13.36 -26.45
C TYR A 266 4.38 -14.03 -27.76
N ALA A 267 5.35 -13.47 -28.47
CA ALA A 267 5.91 -14.06 -29.64
C ALA A 267 6.57 -15.42 -29.33
N LYS A 268 7.33 -15.51 -28.24
CA LYS A 268 7.96 -16.76 -27.78
C LYS A 268 6.91 -17.83 -27.48
N TRP A 269 5.84 -17.50 -26.75
CA TRP A 269 4.77 -18.46 -26.45
C TRP A 269 4.13 -19.00 -27.73
N PHE A 270 3.74 -18.10 -28.61
CA PHE A 270 3.07 -18.48 -29.87
C PHE A 270 3.97 -19.31 -30.78
N ILE A 271 5.27 -19.04 -30.84
CA ILE A 271 6.22 -19.76 -31.70
C ILE A 271 6.58 -21.14 -31.14
N ALA A 272 6.77 -21.24 -29.82
CA ALA A 272 7.38 -22.43 -29.21
C ALA A 272 6.39 -23.35 -28.51
N GLY A 273 5.19 -22.86 -28.14
CA GLY A 273 4.17 -23.60 -27.42
C GLY A 273 3.01 -24.09 -28.30
N ASP A 274 1.98 -24.62 -27.66
CA ASP A 274 0.69 -24.83 -28.32
C ASP A 274 0.06 -23.47 -28.65
N PRO A 275 -0.27 -23.18 -29.91
CA PRO A 275 -0.78 -21.88 -30.31
C PRO A 275 -2.14 -21.53 -29.68
N TYR A 276 -2.96 -22.51 -29.28
CA TYR A 276 -4.24 -22.27 -28.62
C TYR A 276 -4.02 -21.81 -27.18
N GLU A 277 -3.20 -22.54 -26.40
CA GLU A 277 -2.82 -22.12 -25.02
C GLU A 277 -2.13 -20.76 -25.04
N ALA A 278 -1.19 -20.55 -25.97
CA ALA A 278 -0.48 -19.29 -26.09
C ALA A 278 -1.44 -18.11 -26.34
N LEU A 279 -2.38 -18.26 -27.25
CA LEU A 279 -3.36 -17.22 -27.58
C LEU A 279 -4.35 -16.97 -26.42
N GLU A 280 -4.73 -18.01 -25.68
CA GLU A 280 -5.53 -17.86 -24.48
C GLU A 280 -4.78 -17.06 -23.40
N ALA A 281 -3.55 -17.44 -23.12
CA ALA A 281 -2.71 -16.71 -22.15
C ALA A 281 -2.47 -15.24 -22.57
N ILE A 282 -2.28 -14.99 -23.88
CA ILE A 282 -2.13 -13.64 -24.41
C ILE A 282 -3.41 -12.85 -24.20
N GLU A 283 -4.57 -13.42 -24.50
CA GLU A 283 -5.86 -12.76 -24.31
C GLU A 283 -6.11 -12.42 -22.84
N VAL A 284 -5.85 -13.36 -21.95
CA VAL A 284 -5.92 -13.14 -20.49
C VAL A 284 -4.96 -12.03 -20.05
N GLY A 285 -3.70 -12.11 -20.48
CA GLY A 285 -2.69 -11.10 -20.15
C GLY A 285 -3.07 -9.70 -20.65
N ARG A 286 -3.66 -9.59 -21.82
CA ARG A 286 -4.16 -8.31 -22.36
C ARG A 286 -5.33 -7.75 -21.57
N ARG A 287 -6.30 -8.57 -21.16
CA ARG A 287 -7.39 -8.14 -20.27
C ARG A 287 -6.85 -7.66 -18.93
N TRP A 288 -5.94 -8.43 -18.33
CA TRP A 288 -5.38 -8.12 -17.01
C TRP A 288 -4.47 -6.90 -17.03
N SER A 289 -3.81 -6.58 -18.15
CA SER A 289 -2.96 -5.38 -18.28
C SER A 289 -3.72 -4.06 -18.08
N ARG A 290 -5.04 -4.08 -18.13
CA ARG A 290 -5.89 -2.92 -17.79
C ARG A 290 -5.95 -2.66 -16.28
N HIS A 291 -5.61 -3.65 -15.47
CA HIS A 291 -5.76 -3.62 -14.01
C HIS A 291 -4.41 -3.72 -13.27
N MET A 292 -3.35 -4.11 -13.96
CA MET A 292 -2.01 -4.27 -13.40
C MET A 292 -0.93 -3.92 -14.44
N ASN A 293 0.33 -3.92 -14.00
CA ASN A 293 1.45 -3.72 -14.92
C ASN A 293 1.44 -4.78 -16.04
N PRO A 294 1.64 -4.40 -17.33
CA PRO A 294 1.59 -5.34 -18.46
C PRO A 294 2.53 -6.54 -18.33
N ASP A 295 3.73 -6.37 -17.78
CA ASP A 295 4.69 -7.47 -17.61
C ASP A 295 4.23 -8.45 -16.53
N LEU A 296 3.62 -7.94 -15.44
CA LEU A 296 3.01 -8.77 -14.41
C LEU A 296 1.79 -9.52 -14.98
N ALA A 297 0.93 -8.83 -15.73
CA ALA A 297 -0.24 -9.42 -16.35
C ALA A 297 0.13 -10.57 -17.30
N ALA A 298 1.15 -10.36 -18.14
CA ALA A 298 1.66 -11.40 -19.02
C ALA A 298 2.24 -12.58 -18.24
N ALA A 299 3.07 -12.33 -17.22
CA ALA A 299 3.66 -13.40 -16.41
C ALA A 299 2.60 -14.21 -15.64
N ALA A 300 1.59 -13.53 -15.11
CA ALA A 300 0.50 -14.20 -14.39
C ALA A 300 -0.42 -15.01 -15.32
N ALA A 301 -0.70 -14.48 -16.52
CA ALA A 301 -1.47 -15.20 -17.53
C ALA A 301 -0.75 -16.48 -18.03
N GLU A 302 0.59 -16.44 -18.14
CA GLU A 302 1.39 -17.64 -18.41
C GLU A 302 1.16 -18.71 -17.35
N LEU A 303 1.18 -18.31 -16.08
CA LEU A 303 0.96 -19.24 -14.97
C LEU A 303 -0.47 -19.81 -14.95
N ALA A 304 -1.46 -18.99 -15.28
CA ALA A 304 -2.86 -19.35 -15.19
C ALA A 304 -3.35 -20.19 -16.37
N ALA A 305 -2.88 -19.90 -17.62
CA ALA A 305 -3.46 -20.44 -18.84
C ALA A 305 -2.51 -21.32 -19.69
N MET A 306 -1.23 -21.49 -19.27
CA MET A 306 -0.27 -22.30 -20.04
C MET A 306 0.25 -23.48 -19.22
N GLU A 307 -0.54 -24.52 -19.09
CA GLU A 307 -0.16 -25.73 -18.32
C GLU A 307 1.06 -26.45 -18.92
N SER A 308 1.16 -26.52 -20.25
CA SER A 308 2.20 -27.27 -20.95
C SER A 308 3.61 -26.71 -20.77
N THR A 309 3.73 -25.43 -20.42
CA THR A 309 5.02 -24.75 -20.27
C THR A 309 5.42 -24.50 -18.82
N ARG A 310 4.58 -24.89 -17.86
CA ARG A 310 4.88 -24.71 -16.42
C ARG A 310 6.16 -25.42 -16.04
N GLY A 311 7.13 -24.63 -15.57
CA GLY A 311 8.35 -25.13 -14.97
C GLY A 311 8.16 -25.55 -13.51
N GLU A 312 9.27 -25.81 -12.82
CA GLU A 312 9.24 -25.96 -11.36
C GLU A 312 8.74 -24.66 -10.70
N VAL A 313 7.83 -24.81 -9.74
CA VAL A 313 7.27 -23.69 -8.98
C VAL A 313 8.37 -23.06 -8.13
N ASP A 314 8.59 -21.77 -8.30
CA ASP A 314 9.66 -21.00 -7.68
C ASP A 314 9.11 -19.75 -6.93
N PRO A 315 9.93 -19.03 -6.17
CA PRO A 315 9.49 -17.82 -5.47
C PRO A 315 8.97 -16.70 -6.39
N VAL A 316 9.35 -16.69 -7.67
CA VAL A 316 8.83 -15.74 -8.66
C VAL A 316 7.40 -16.10 -9.02
N THR A 317 7.12 -17.39 -9.18
CA THR A 317 5.76 -17.93 -9.36
C THR A 317 4.84 -17.50 -8.23
N LEU A 318 5.26 -17.71 -6.98
CA LEU A 318 4.52 -17.27 -5.80
C LEU A 318 4.15 -15.78 -5.86
N ARG A 319 5.16 -14.94 -6.06
CA ARG A 319 4.97 -13.48 -6.06
C ARG A 319 4.10 -13.00 -7.22
N THR A 320 4.26 -13.61 -8.38
CA THR A 320 3.47 -13.29 -9.57
C THR A 320 2.01 -13.66 -9.37
N SER A 321 1.72 -14.87 -8.88
CA SER A 321 0.36 -15.33 -8.60
C SER A 321 -0.35 -14.44 -7.57
N LEU A 322 0.30 -14.15 -6.45
CA LEU A 322 -0.27 -13.31 -5.39
C LEU A 322 -0.51 -11.87 -5.83
N ALA A 323 0.43 -11.30 -6.59
CA ALA A 323 0.29 -9.95 -7.11
C ALA A 323 -0.86 -9.85 -8.10
N ALA A 324 -1.07 -10.88 -8.94
CA ALA A 324 -2.17 -10.94 -9.88
C ALA A 324 -3.52 -11.07 -9.15
N ILE A 325 -3.65 -12.01 -8.21
CA ILE A 325 -4.85 -12.17 -7.38
C ILE A 325 -5.19 -10.84 -6.70
N THR A 326 -4.21 -10.20 -6.08
CA THR A 326 -4.41 -8.92 -5.37
C THR A 326 -4.92 -7.84 -6.32
N ALA A 327 -4.30 -7.71 -7.49
CA ALA A 327 -4.67 -6.68 -8.46
C ALA A 327 -6.08 -6.90 -9.03
N LEU A 328 -6.43 -8.14 -9.37
CA LEU A 328 -7.75 -8.51 -9.87
C LEU A 328 -8.83 -8.30 -8.80
N ALA A 329 -8.57 -8.69 -7.56
CA ALA A 329 -9.48 -8.48 -6.45
C ALA A 329 -9.70 -6.98 -6.17
N MET A 330 -8.65 -6.17 -6.16
CA MET A 330 -8.76 -4.72 -5.98
C MET A 330 -9.52 -4.05 -7.13
N ALA A 331 -9.39 -4.57 -8.35
CA ALA A 331 -10.12 -4.12 -9.52
C ALA A 331 -11.54 -4.72 -9.61
N ARG A 332 -11.93 -5.58 -8.67
CA ARG A 332 -13.24 -6.29 -8.63
C ARG A 332 -13.53 -7.11 -9.88
N GLN A 333 -12.52 -7.78 -10.40
CA GLN A 333 -12.64 -8.65 -11.58
C GLN A 333 -13.10 -10.05 -11.14
N THR A 334 -14.39 -10.18 -10.79
CA THR A 334 -14.97 -11.42 -10.25
C THR A 334 -14.87 -12.57 -11.25
N ASP A 335 -15.25 -12.32 -12.51
CA ASP A 335 -15.27 -13.35 -13.56
C ASP A 335 -13.85 -13.89 -13.83
N GLU A 336 -12.82 -13.04 -13.75
CA GLU A 336 -11.44 -13.45 -13.95
C GLU A 336 -10.93 -14.29 -12.78
N LEU A 337 -11.32 -13.94 -11.54
CA LEU A 337 -10.95 -14.72 -10.35
C LEU A 337 -11.72 -16.03 -10.28
N GLU A 338 -12.97 -16.08 -10.68
CA GLU A 338 -13.72 -17.35 -10.82
C GLU A 338 -13.09 -18.28 -11.86
N ALA A 339 -12.54 -17.73 -12.94
CA ALA A 339 -11.94 -18.52 -14.01
C ALA A 339 -10.52 -19.02 -13.71
N TYR A 340 -9.70 -18.20 -13.02
CA TYR A 340 -8.25 -18.43 -12.89
C TYR A 340 -7.72 -18.29 -11.45
N GLY A 341 -8.56 -17.89 -10.50
CA GLY A 341 -8.14 -17.59 -9.13
C GLY A 341 -7.65 -18.81 -8.38
N ASP A 342 -8.36 -19.93 -8.49
CA ASP A 342 -7.99 -21.19 -7.83
C ASP A 342 -6.63 -21.69 -8.33
N GLU A 343 -6.40 -21.66 -9.63
CA GLU A 343 -5.13 -22.07 -10.23
C GLU A 343 -3.95 -21.22 -9.73
N LEU A 344 -4.13 -19.90 -9.69
CA LEU A 344 -3.11 -18.99 -9.16
C LEU A 344 -2.89 -19.19 -7.66
N ALA A 345 -3.93 -19.48 -6.89
CA ALA A 345 -3.84 -19.75 -5.46
C ALA A 345 -3.14 -21.08 -5.18
N ASP A 346 -3.44 -22.12 -5.94
CA ASP A 346 -2.80 -23.44 -5.82
C ASP A 346 -1.31 -23.35 -6.15
N LEU A 347 -0.96 -22.61 -7.19
CA LEU A 347 0.44 -22.33 -7.52
C LEU A 347 1.13 -21.56 -6.39
N ALA A 348 0.49 -20.56 -5.82
CA ALA A 348 1.03 -19.82 -4.69
C ALA A 348 1.19 -20.71 -3.45
N ALA A 349 0.19 -21.53 -3.13
CA ALA A 349 0.23 -22.45 -1.98
C ALA A 349 1.29 -23.53 -2.11
N SER A 350 1.59 -23.98 -3.33
CA SER A 350 2.60 -25.03 -3.60
C SER A 350 4.04 -24.51 -3.48
N CYS A 351 4.26 -23.19 -3.50
CA CYS A 351 5.58 -22.58 -3.39
C CYS A 351 5.84 -22.07 -1.98
N PRO A 352 6.73 -22.69 -1.19
CA PRO A 352 7.03 -22.21 0.14
C PRO A 352 7.63 -20.80 0.13
N PRO A 353 7.10 -19.87 0.93
CA PRO A 353 7.67 -18.53 1.04
C PRO A 353 9.12 -18.58 1.49
N THR A 354 9.98 -17.81 0.84
CA THR A 354 11.41 -17.73 1.16
C THR A 354 11.72 -16.56 2.09
N GLU A 355 10.91 -15.53 2.04
CA GLU A 355 11.04 -14.30 2.82
C GLU A 355 9.72 -13.99 3.55
N SER A 356 9.81 -13.22 4.62
CA SER A 356 8.62 -12.74 5.33
C SER A 356 7.72 -11.84 4.45
N ALA A 357 8.29 -11.18 3.46
CA ALA A 357 7.54 -10.40 2.48
C ALA A 357 6.59 -11.27 1.63
N ASP A 358 6.96 -12.50 1.32
CA ASP A 358 6.12 -13.43 0.56
C ASP A 358 4.83 -13.76 1.33
N LEU A 359 4.96 -14.01 2.65
CA LEU A 359 3.81 -14.22 3.53
C LEU A 359 2.90 -12.99 3.66
N LEU A 360 3.50 -11.79 3.70
CA LEU A 360 2.72 -10.56 3.72
C LEU A 360 1.93 -10.39 2.43
N SER A 361 2.53 -10.68 1.29
CA SER A 361 1.85 -10.64 -0.01
C SER A 361 0.69 -11.64 -0.09
N MET A 362 0.89 -12.86 0.44
CA MET A 362 -0.17 -13.88 0.51
C MET A 362 -1.35 -13.43 1.38
N ASN A 363 -1.03 -12.80 2.51
CA ASN A 363 -2.02 -12.22 3.39
C ASN A 363 -2.75 -11.01 2.75
N ASP A 364 -2.06 -10.17 2.00
CA ASP A 364 -2.67 -9.05 1.31
C ASP A 364 -3.61 -9.53 0.19
N ALA A 365 -3.24 -10.58 -0.53
CA ALA A 365 -4.11 -11.24 -1.52
C ALA A 365 -5.37 -11.83 -0.86
N MET A 366 -5.20 -12.57 0.24
CA MET A 366 -6.31 -13.10 1.04
C MET A 366 -7.32 -12.00 1.43
N TRP A 367 -6.83 -10.88 1.96
CA TRP A 367 -7.71 -9.79 2.38
C TRP A 367 -8.36 -9.07 1.20
N ALA A 368 -7.66 -8.89 0.09
CA ALA A 368 -8.22 -8.29 -1.12
C ALA A 368 -9.40 -9.13 -1.64
N VAL A 369 -9.23 -10.44 -1.70
CA VAL A 369 -10.26 -11.40 -2.13
C VAL A 369 -11.43 -11.45 -1.12
N SER A 370 -11.15 -11.50 0.18
CA SER A 370 -12.16 -11.49 1.24
C SER A 370 -13.03 -10.22 1.18
N LEU A 371 -12.44 -9.06 0.93
CA LEU A 371 -13.15 -7.79 0.78
C LEU A 371 -14.04 -7.75 -0.47
N MET A 372 -13.71 -8.52 -1.49
CA MET A 372 -14.52 -8.68 -2.68
C MET A 372 -15.74 -9.60 -2.44
N GLY A 373 -15.64 -10.49 -1.46
CA GLY A 373 -16.69 -11.43 -1.06
C GLY A 373 -16.50 -12.86 -1.55
N ASP A 374 -15.39 -13.17 -2.20
CA ASP A 374 -15.04 -14.53 -2.57
C ASP A 374 -14.48 -15.27 -1.33
N THR A 375 -15.35 -16.07 -0.71
CA THR A 375 -15.03 -16.75 0.55
C THR A 375 -14.19 -17.99 0.35
N GLU A 376 -14.31 -18.69 -0.79
CA GLU A 376 -13.61 -19.94 -1.08
C GLU A 376 -12.14 -19.67 -1.36
N LEU A 377 -11.84 -18.77 -2.27
CA LEU A 377 -10.48 -18.37 -2.59
C LEU A 377 -9.78 -17.70 -1.40
N ALA A 378 -10.49 -16.82 -0.66
CA ALA A 378 -9.93 -16.21 0.54
C ALA A 378 -9.57 -17.24 1.63
N GLN A 379 -10.41 -18.28 1.81
CA GLN A 379 -10.17 -19.40 2.72
C GLN A 379 -8.92 -20.19 2.33
N SER A 380 -8.76 -20.53 1.06
CA SER A 380 -7.59 -21.27 0.55
C SER A 380 -6.29 -20.52 0.83
N LEU A 381 -6.24 -19.22 0.52
CA LEU A 381 -5.08 -18.36 0.81
C LEU A 381 -4.81 -18.21 2.31
N ALA A 382 -5.88 -18.12 3.14
CA ALA A 382 -5.75 -18.03 4.58
C ALA A 382 -5.12 -19.30 5.17
N LEU A 383 -5.61 -20.47 4.76
CA LEU A 383 -5.10 -21.76 5.23
C LEU A 383 -3.65 -21.95 4.81
N ALA A 384 -3.30 -21.68 3.56
CA ALA A 384 -1.92 -21.75 3.09
C ALA A 384 -0.98 -20.83 3.88
N SER A 385 -1.39 -19.58 4.14
CA SER A 385 -0.63 -18.64 4.97
C SER A 385 -0.39 -19.16 6.40
N LEU A 386 -1.43 -19.74 6.99
CA LEU A 386 -1.37 -20.30 8.34
C LEU A 386 -0.50 -21.54 8.41
N GLU A 387 -0.61 -22.44 7.44
CA GLU A 387 0.20 -23.66 7.36
C GLU A 387 1.69 -23.35 7.26
N TRP A 388 2.06 -22.44 6.36
CA TRP A 388 3.44 -22.01 6.21
C TRP A 388 3.98 -21.30 7.45
N THR A 389 3.16 -20.49 8.10
CA THR A 389 3.55 -19.78 9.33
C THR A 389 3.69 -20.73 10.50
N ALA A 390 2.79 -21.71 10.63
CA ALA A 390 2.87 -22.73 11.66
C ALA A 390 4.10 -23.63 11.48
N ALA A 391 4.45 -23.97 10.23
CA ALA A 391 5.62 -24.78 9.91
C ALA A 391 6.96 -24.03 10.09
N ARG A 392 6.96 -22.69 10.00
CA ARG A 392 8.15 -21.83 10.06
C ARG A 392 8.02 -20.73 11.10
N PRO A 393 8.33 -21.00 12.37
CA PRO A 393 8.17 -20.02 13.46
C PRO A 393 8.84 -18.67 13.21
N GLY A 394 9.91 -18.61 12.43
CA GLY A 394 10.57 -17.36 12.05
C GLY A 394 9.69 -16.37 11.27
N PHE A 395 8.65 -16.88 10.57
CA PHE A 395 7.69 -16.06 9.84
C PHE A 395 6.50 -15.61 10.68
N ALA A 396 6.23 -16.27 11.80
CA ALA A 396 5.11 -15.94 12.69
C ALA A 396 5.14 -14.46 13.11
N SER A 397 6.32 -13.93 13.41
CA SER A 397 6.51 -12.53 13.81
C SER A 397 6.07 -11.56 12.73
N ALA A 398 6.46 -11.78 11.49
CA ALA A 398 6.09 -10.91 10.36
C ALA A 398 4.58 -10.99 10.10
N TRP A 399 4.01 -12.18 10.08
CA TRP A 399 2.60 -12.38 9.77
C TRP A 399 1.68 -11.76 10.82
N VAL A 400 1.91 -12.00 12.12
CA VAL A 400 1.10 -11.41 13.21
C VAL A 400 1.30 -9.90 13.35
N SER A 401 2.40 -9.35 12.82
CA SER A 401 2.67 -7.91 12.81
C SER A 401 2.02 -7.18 11.66
N ALA A 402 1.51 -7.87 10.64
CA ALA A 402 0.90 -7.25 9.47
C ALA A 402 -0.38 -6.49 9.84
N LEU A 403 -0.60 -5.37 9.17
CA LEU A 403 -1.84 -4.59 9.29
C LEU A 403 -3.04 -5.40 8.79
N ARG A 404 -4.20 -5.18 9.41
CA ARG A 404 -5.44 -5.88 9.05
C ARG A 404 -6.58 -4.88 8.87
N PRO A 405 -7.50 -5.14 7.95
CA PRO A 405 -8.72 -4.38 7.88
C PRO A 405 -9.58 -4.61 9.12
N ALA A 406 -10.46 -3.69 9.43
CA ALA A 406 -11.40 -3.81 10.55
C ALA A 406 -12.52 -4.84 10.30
N GLN A 407 -12.65 -5.35 9.08
CA GLN A 407 -13.67 -6.32 8.70
C GLN A 407 -13.26 -7.74 9.10
N GLU A 408 -14.23 -8.53 9.57
CA GLU A 408 -14.04 -9.95 9.87
C GLU A 408 -14.13 -10.77 8.58
N MET A 409 -13.27 -11.77 8.46
CA MET A 409 -13.28 -12.70 7.34
C MET A 409 -14.50 -13.64 7.41
N ALA A 410 -15.16 -13.86 6.29
CA ALA A 410 -16.16 -14.90 6.16
C ALA A 410 -15.49 -16.21 5.71
N TRP A 411 -15.79 -17.32 6.39
CA TRP A 411 -15.31 -18.64 6.02
C TRP A 411 -16.36 -19.32 5.14
N HIS A 412 -15.91 -20.07 4.14
CA HIS A 412 -16.79 -20.84 3.29
C HIS A 412 -17.38 -22.03 4.07
N ASP A 413 -16.58 -22.69 4.92
CA ASP A 413 -17.01 -23.81 5.75
C ASP A 413 -16.42 -23.80 7.17
N GLU A 414 -17.12 -24.46 8.12
CA GLU A 414 -16.76 -24.49 9.54
C GLU A 414 -15.55 -25.41 9.83
N ASN A 415 -15.29 -26.42 8.99
CA ASN A 415 -14.15 -27.33 9.19
C ASN A 415 -12.84 -26.58 8.90
N SER A 416 -12.80 -25.85 7.82
CA SER A 416 -11.66 -24.99 7.44
C SER A 416 -11.41 -23.90 8.47
N ARG A 417 -12.48 -23.30 9.00
CA ARG A 417 -12.39 -22.36 10.13
C ARG A 417 -11.80 -22.99 11.37
N GLY A 418 -12.26 -24.21 11.70
CA GLY A 418 -11.72 -24.98 12.82
C GLY A 418 -10.23 -25.33 12.64
N HIS A 419 -9.85 -25.72 11.44
CA HIS A 419 -8.45 -26.00 11.08
C HIS A 419 -7.59 -24.74 11.19
N ALA A 420 -8.06 -23.61 10.69
CA ALA A 420 -7.39 -22.32 10.84
C ALA A 420 -7.17 -21.93 12.31
N SER A 421 -8.14 -22.21 13.19
CA SER A 421 -8.01 -22.00 14.64
C SER A 421 -6.83 -22.78 15.23
N VAL A 422 -6.66 -24.05 14.84
CA VAL A 422 -5.55 -24.90 15.28
C VAL A 422 -4.21 -24.40 14.75
N LEU A 423 -4.13 -24.04 13.48
CA LEU A 423 -2.92 -23.51 12.85
C LEU A 423 -2.51 -22.18 13.49
N LEU A 424 -3.48 -21.29 13.72
CA LEU A 424 -3.23 -20.02 14.37
C LEU A 424 -2.75 -20.19 15.81
N ALA A 425 -3.35 -21.11 16.58
CA ALA A 425 -2.87 -21.43 17.91
C ALA A 425 -1.42 -21.95 17.90
N THR A 426 -1.07 -22.78 16.91
CA THR A 426 0.31 -23.26 16.71
C THR A 426 1.27 -22.11 16.43
N THR A 427 0.86 -21.20 15.55
CA THR A 427 1.60 -19.98 15.22
C THR A 427 1.80 -19.09 16.45
N LEU A 428 0.75 -18.89 17.26
CA LEU A 428 0.80 -18.07 18.48
C LEU A 428 1.74 -18.65 19.54
N ASN A 429 1.80 -19.97 19.66
CA ASN A 429 2.74 -20.63 20.58
C ASN A 429 4.21 -20.42 20.17
N SER A 430 4.48 -20.11 18.93
CA SER A 430 5.83 -19.83 18.40
C SER A 430 6.17 -18.34 18.31
N ALA A 431 5.17 -17.46 18.40
CA ALA A 431 5.36 -16.01 18.33
C ALA A 431 5.97 -15.46 19.63
N GLY A 432 6.72 -14.38 19.53
CA GLY A 432 7.17 -13.63 20.70
C GLY A 432 6.00 -12.99 21.46
N PRO A 433 6.07 -12.89 22.78
CA PRO A 433 4.96 -12.39 23.60
C PRO A 433 4.54 -10.95 23.26
N GLU A 434 5.45 -10.12 22.76
CA GLU A 434 5.18 -8.76 22.30
C GLU A 434 4.24 -8.70 21.09
N LEU A 435 4.13 -9.79 20.35
CA LEU A 435 3.29 -9.87 19.14
C LEU A 435 1.89 -10.41 19.43
N LEU A 436 1.68 -11.02 20.59
CA LEU A 436 0.39 -11.63 20.96
C LEU A 436 -0.81 -10.68 20.84
N PRO A 437 -0.75 -9.39 21.24
CA PRO A 437 -1.86 -8.46 21.04
C PRO A 437 -2.28 -8.33 19.57
N LYS A 438 -1.30 -8.25 18.67
CA LYS A 438 -1.56 -8.21 17.22
C LYS A 438 -2.07 -9.54 16.69
N ALA A 439 -1.57 -10.64 17.21
CA ALA A 439 -2.02 -11.97 16.86
C ALA A 439 -3.49 -12.22 17.24
N PHE A 440 -3.93 -11.69 18.38
CA PHE A 440 -5.35 -11.74 18.76
C PHE A 440 -6.22 -10.86 17.87
N ALA A 441 -5.75 -9.66 17.53
CA ALA A 441 -6.44 -8.81 16.55
C ALA A 441 -6.56 -9.53 15.20
N LEU A 442 -5.54 -10.27 14.79
CA LEU A 442 -5.58 -11.11 13.61
C LEU A 442 -6.59 -12.25 13.75
N ALA A 443 -6.62 -12.96 14.87
CA ALA A 443 -7.60 -14.01 15.15
C ALA A 443 -9.04 -13.50 15.04
N LYS A 444 -9.30 -12.30 15.56
CA LYS A 444 -10.58 -11.61 15.42
C LYS A 444 -10.88 -11.29 13.97
N SER A 445 -9.92 -10.72 13.24
CA SER A 445 -10.08 -10.40 11.82
C SER A 445 -10.32 -11.66 10.97
N LEU A 446 -9.65 -12.75 11.27
CA LEU A 446 -9.86 -14.06 10.63
C LEU A 446 -11.15 -14.75 11.12
N ASN A 447 -11.85 -14.17 12.08
CA ASN A 447 -13.05 -14.78 12.68
C ASN A 447 -12.83 -16.24 13.11
N THR A 448 -11.65 -16.53 13.67
CA THR A 448 -11.30 -17.85 14.21
C THR A 448 -11.47 -17.85 15.72
N GLY A 449 -12.15 -18.85 16.24
CA GLY A 449 -12.22 -19.05 17.70
C GLY A 449 -10.91 -19.65 18.21
N ILE A 450 -10.23 -18.98 19.15
CA ILE A 450 -9.07 -19.54 19.84
C ILE A 450 -9.47 -19.81 21.28
N THR A 451 -9.23 -21.03 21.76
CA THR A 451 -9.50 -21.40 23.16
C THR A 451 -8.31 -21.04 24.05
N GLY A 452 -8.60 -20.71 25.31
CA GLY A 452 -7.55 -20.41 26.30
C GLY A 452 -6.56 -21.55 26.48
N GLU A 453 -7.01 -22.79 26.43
CA GLU A 453 -6.15 -23.99 26.56
C GLU A 453 -5.10 -24.06 25.44
N GLN A 454 -5.46 -23.69 24.23
CA GLN A 454 -4.54 -23.71 23.09
C GLN A 454 -3.39 -22.69 23.21
N ILE A 455 -3.56 -21.63 23.99
CA ILE A 455 -2.61 -20.51 24.09
C ILE A 455 -2.18 -20.18 25.52
N ALA A 456 -2.31 -21.12 26.44
CA ALA A 456 -1.94 -20.90 27.86
C ALA A 456 -0.49 -20.44 28.04
N ALA A 457 0.46 -21.05 27.32
CA ALA A 457 1.87 -20.68 27.40
C ALA A 457 2.18 -19.30 26.80
N PRO A 458 1.69 -18.94 25.61
CA PRO A 458 1.75 -17.57 25.11
C PRO A 458 1.17 -16.54 26.05
N ILE A 459 0.02 -16.80 26.66
CA ILE A 459 -0.61 -15.86 27.61
C ILE A 459 0.28 -15.65 28.84
N ALA A 460 0.88 -16.71 29.39
CA ALA A 460 1.82 -16.58 30.52
C ALA A 460 3.02 -15.68 30.15
N SER A 461 3.57 -15.87 28.93
CA SER A 461 4.66 -15.05 28.41
C SER A 461 4.23 -13.59 28.21
N LEU A 462 3.02 -13.36 27.69
CA LEU A 462 2.44 -12.04 27.51
C LEU A 462 2.23 -11.31 28.82
N VAL A 463 1.68 -11.99 29.82
CA VAL A 463 1.50 -11.40 31.18
C VAL A 463 2.86 -10.99 31.72
N SER A 464 3.90 -11.81 31.54
CA SER A 464 5.26 -11.46 31.97
C SER A 464 5.80 -10.22 31.24
N LEU A 465 5.54 -10.10 29.94
CA LEU A 465 5.87 -8.92 29.15
C LEU A 465 5.12 -7.66 29.62
N TRP A 466 3.83 -7.77 29.90
CA TRP A 466 3.00 -6.67 30.41
C TRP A 466 3.45 -6.20 31.79
N LEU A 467 3.87 -7.12 32.63
CA LEU A 467 4.43 -6.78 33.94
C LEU A 467 5.76 -6.04 33.80
N ALA A 468 6.53 -6.33 32.75
CA ALA A 468 7.74 -5.59 32.43
C ALA A 468 7.45 -4.23 31.77
N ASN A 469 6.38 -4.14 30.95
CA ASN A 469 6.02 -2.95 30.17
C ASN A 469 4.51 -2.66 30.24
N PRO A 470 4.02 -2.07 31.33
CA PRO A 470 2.57 -1.90 31.56
C PRO A 470 1.82 -1.09 30.51
N ASN A 471 2.52 -0.24 29.76
CA ASN A 471 1.92 0.57 28.69
C ASN A 471 1.39 -0.27 27.50
N LEU A 472 1.87 -1.51 27.37
CA LEU A 472 1.41 -2.42 26.33
C LEU A 472 0.02 -3.01 26.62
N VAL A 473 -0.41 -2.98 27.85
CA VAL A 473 -1.72 -3.52 28.28
C VAL A 473 -2.87 -2.78 27.60
N ALA A 474 -2.80 -1.47 27.47
CA ALA A 474 -3.83 -0.66 26.84
C ALA A 474 -4.06 -0.98 25.34
N GLN A 475 -3.08 -1.60 24.69
CA GLN A 475 -3.19 -2.00 23.28
C GLN A 475 -3.97 -3.31 23.07
N SER A 476 -4.41 -3.92 24.15
CA SER A 476 -4.93 -5.29 24.17
C SER A 476 -6.42 -5.37 24.53
N GLU A 477 -7.08 -4.26 24.77
CA GLU A 477 -8.47 -4.22 25.28
C GLU A 477 -9.47 -4.90 24.35
N ASP A 478 -9.26 -4.84 23.03
CA ASP A 478 -10.22 -5.34 22.05
C ASP A 478 -10.26 -6.88 21.90
N TRP A 479 -9.18 -7.58 22.26
CA TRP A 479 -9.10 -9.02 22.02
C TRP A 479 -9.25 -9.88 23.28
N VAL A 480 -9.12 -9.30 24.49
CA VAL A 480 -9.30 -9.99 25.77
C VAL A 480 -10.78 -10.04 26.17
N GLN A 481 -11.69 -10.23 25.22
CA GLN A 481 -13.12 -10.34 25.52
C GLN A 481 -13.57 -11.77 25.88
N SER A 482 -12.75 -12.78 25.57
CA SER A 482 -13.05 -14.17 25.94
C SER A 482 -12.84 -14.40 27.43
N GLN A 483 -13.88 -14.91 28.11
CA GLN A 483 -13.83 -15.23 29.55
C GLN A 483 -12.65 -16.17 29.89
N SER A 484 -12.36 -17.16 29.04
CA SER A 484 -11.27 -18.11 29.27
C SER A 484 -9.89 -17.44 29.20
N ILE A 485 -9.71 -16.47 28.33
CA ILE A 485 -8.48 -15.70 28.23
C ILE A 485 -8.31 -14.79 29.44
N ILE A 486 -9.36 -14.10 29.86
CA ILE A 486 -9.37 -13.26 31.06
C ILE A 486 -8.99 -14.09 32.29
N GLU A 487 -9.55 -15.28 32.44
CA GLU A 487 -9.24 -16.19 33.55
C GLU A 487 -7.78 -16.61 33.54
N LEU A 488 -7.22 -16.96 32.37
CA LEU A 488 -5.79 -17.31 32.27
C LEU A 488 -4.88 -16.14 32.58
N VAL A 489 -5.20 -14.92 32.08
CA VAL A 489 -4.45 -13.71 32.41
C VAL A 489 -4.49 -13.47 33.92
N ALA A 490 -5.67 -13.57 34.55
CA ALA A 490 -5.84 -13.36 35.95
C ALA A 490 -5.08 -14.40 36.77
N GLN A 491 -5.09 -15.68 36.39
CA GLN A 491 -4.31 -16.74 37.06
C GLN A 491 -2.80 -16.49 37.01
N ASN A 492 -2.28 -16.04 35.86
CA ASN A 492 -0.86 -15.73 35.71
C ASN A 492 -0.47 -14.48 36.52
N LEU A 493 -1.36 -13.46 36.56
CA LEU A 493 -1.16 -12.29 37.41
C LEU A 493 -1.16 -12.65 38.87
N ASP A 494 -2.08 -13.51 39.32
CA ASP A 494 -2.18 -13.95 40.70
C ASP A 494 -0.89 -14.66 41.15
N ALA A 495 -0.34 -15.54 40.32
CA ALA A 495 0.94 -16.19 40.59
C ALA A 495 2.08 -15.18 40.79
N SER A 496 2.12 -14.13 39.95
CA SER A 496 3.12 -13.07 40.03
C SER A 496 2.94 -12.17 41.27
N LEU A 497 1.70 -11.88 41.62
CA LEU A 497 1.37 -11.10 42.84
C LEU A 497 1.71 -11.86 44.10
N THR A 498 1.38 -13.15 44.16
CA THR A 498 1.64 -14.03 45.31
C THR A 498 3.15 -14.15 45.58
N SER A 499 3.98 -14.11 44.58
CA SER A 499 5.43 -14.08 44.69
C SER A 499 5.95 -12.78 45.32
N GLY A 500 5.13 -11.69 45.39
CA GLY A 500 5.49 -10.40 45.94
C GLY A 500 6.55 -9.69 45.13
N ASP A 501 6.64 -9.97 43.83
CA ASP A 501 7.61 -9.33 42.94
C ASP A 501 7.32 -7.83 42.76
N ARG A 502 8.33 -7.02 42.99
CA ARG A 502 8.23 -5.54 42.95
C ARG A 502 7.81 -5.03 41.56
N SER A 503 8.37 -5.62 40.52
CA SER A 503 8.10 -5.20 39.15
C SER A 503 6.65 -5.48 38.77
N SER A 504 6.13 -6.62 39.19
CA SER A 504 4.73 -7.01 38.99
C SER A 504 3.76 -6.03 39.67
N ILE A 505 4.01 -5.69 40.92
CA ILE A 505 3.17 -4.76 41.68
C ILE A 505 3.18 -3.37 41.02
N GLN A 506 4.34 -2.89 40.60
CA GLN A 506 4.49 -1.60 39.93
C GLN A 506 3.81 -1.57 38.56
N ALA A 507 3.94 -2.65 37.78
CA ALA A 507 3.31 -2.82 36.49
C ALA A 507 1.79 -2.81 36.58
N LEU A 508 1.24 -3.51 37.57
CA LEU A 508 -0.20 -3.55 37.84
C LEU A 508 -0.75 -2.16 38.19
N ALA A 509 -0.02 -1.40 38.98
CA ALA A 509 -0.39 -0.05 39.35
C ALA A 509 -0.34 0.93 38.13
N ALA A 510 0.52 0.67 37.16
CA ALA A 510 0.75 1.52 36.01
C ALA A 510 -0.12 1.18 34.78
N GLY A 511 -0.54 -0.06 34.61
CA GLY A 511 -1.26 -0.57 33.45
C GLY A 511 -2.78 -0.32 33.50
N SER A 512 -3.46 -0.43 32.34
CA SER A 512 -4.92 -0.43 32.23
C SER A 512 -5.41 -1.88 32.18
N TRP A 513 -6.00 -2.36 33.28
CA TRP A 513 -6.43 -3.75 33.45
C TRP A 513 -7.96 -3.87 33.55
N ASP A 514 -8.70 -2.96 32.93
CA ASP A 514 -10.17 -2.87 33.00
C ASP A 514 -10.88 -4.14 32.58
N PHE A 515 -10.30 -4.87 31.63
CA PHE A 515 -10.83 -6.15 31.17
C PHE A 515 -10.88 -7.26 32.23
N LEU A 516 -10.14 -7.11 33.34
CA LEU A 516 -10.22 -8.05 34.48
C LEU A 516 -11.38 -7.72 35.44
N ALA A 517 -12.07 -6.61 35.24
CA ALA A 517 -13.15 -6.17 36.13
C ALA A 517 -14.27 -7.23 36.34
N PRO A 518 -14.67 -8.01 35.33
CA PRO A 518 -15.71 -9.03 35.52
C PRO A 518 -15.27 -10.31 36.21
N THR A 519 -14.01 -10.48 36.58
CA THR A 519 -13.53 -11.73 37.17
C THR A 519 -14.12 -11.99 38.54
N PRO A 520 -14.47 -13.27 38.89
CA PRO A 520 -15.01 -13.61 40.19
C PRO A 520 -14.11 -13.21 41.38
N TRP A 521 -12.82 -13.20 41.18
CA TRP A 521 -11.81 -12.90 42.19
C TRP A 521 -11.84 -11.45 42.67
N ARG A 522 -12.49 -10.53 41.97
CA ARG A 522 -12.62 -9.16 42.41
C ARG A 522 -13.43 -9.02 43.71
N ALA A 523 -14.34 -9.93 43.97
CA ALA A 523 -15.22 -9.90 45.16
C ALA A 523 -14.55 -10.45 46.44
N ASP A 524 -13.41 -11.14 46.32
CA ASP A 524 -12.68 -11.71 47.48
C ASP A 524 -11.60 -10.72 47.95
N PRO A 525 -11.77 -10.05 49.12
CA PRO A 525 -10.83 -9.07 49.64
C PRO A 525 -9.41 -9.61 49.88
N GLU A 526 -9.28 -10.90 50.18
CA GLU A 526 -8.01 -11.54 50.46
C GLU A 526 -7.25 -11.97 49.17
N HIS A 527 -7.97 -12.03 48.07
CA HIS A 527 -7.37 -12.45 46.81
C HIS A 527 -6.42 -11.38 46.27
N PRO A 528 -5.21 -11.73 45.80
CA PRO A 528 -4.24 -10.80 45.25
C PRO A 528 -4.79 -9.89 44.15
N VAL A 529 -5.69 -10.39 43.32
CA VAL A 529 -6.36 -9.62 42.28
C VAL A 529 -7.23 -8.51 42.89
N SER A 530 -7.95 -8.74 43.95
CA SER A 530 -8.76 -7.73 44.67
C SER A 530 -7.89 -6.61 45.21
N ARG A 531 -6.79 -6.97 45.88
CA ARG A 531 -5.80 -6.02 46.40
C ARG A 531 -5.22 -5.17 45.28
N TRP A 532 -5.01 -5.77 44.14
CA TRP A 532 -4.55 -5.08 42.95
C TRP A 532 -5.59 -4.13 42.34
N PHE A 533 -6.88 -4.51 42.31
CA PHE A 533 -7.95 -3.60 41.90
C PHE A 533 -8.00 -2.36 42.82
N ALA A 534 -7.74 -2.48 44.10
CA ALA A 534 -7.62 -1.34 44.99
C ALA A 534 -6.49 -0.39 44.56
N VAL A 535 -5.33 -0.92 44.13
CA VAL A 535 -4.23 -0.13 43.55
C VAL A 535 -4.68 0.62 42.32
N ARG A 536 -5.43 -0.04 41.45
CA ARG A 536 -5.97 0.57 40.24
C ARG A 536 -7.02 1.64 40.51
N GLU A 537 -7.96 1.37 41.42
CA GLU A 537 -8.97 2.32 41.83
C GLU A 537 -8.34 3.62 42.38
N LEU A 538 -7.20 3.49 43.03
CA LEU A 538 -6.43 4.65 43.52
C LEU A 538 -6.00 5.55 42.35
N ARG A 539 -5.68 5.01 41.19
CA ARG A 539 -5.32 5.80 40.00
C ARG A 539 -6.49 6.56 39.39
N THR A 540 -7.69 5.97 39.44
CA THR A 540 -8.90 6.50 38.84
C THR A 540 -9.76 7.29 39.83
N ALA A 541 -9.38 7.31 41.11
CA ALA A 541 -10.13 8.00 42.15
C ALA A 541 -10.31 9.48 41.83
N PRO A 542 -11.53 10.01 41.91
CA PRO A 542 -11.83 11.36 41.41
C PRO A 542 -11.27 12.48 42.28
N ASN A 543 -10.93 12.21 43.53
CA ASN A 543 -10.42 13.19 44.47
C ASN A 543 -9.58 12.58 45.61
N ALA A 544 -8.93 13.41 46.38
CA ALA A 544 -8.06 13.06 47.49
C ALA A 544 -8.74 12.15 48.53
N HIS A 545 -10.00 12.47 48.88
CA HIS A 545 -10.76 11.68 49.86
C HIS A 545 -11.03 10.26 49.40
N ALA A 546 -11.44 10.09 48.16
CA ALA A 546 -11.63 8.75 47.57
C ALA A 546 -10.32 7.95 47.56
N ARG A 547 -9.19 8.57 47.23
CA ARG A 547 -7.87 7.94 47.27
C ARG A 547 -7.47 7.48 48.67
N MET A 548 -7.66 8.35 49.64
CA MET A 548 -7.32 8.01 51.03
C MET A 548 -8.19 6.89 51.58
N ASN A 549 -9.49 6.84 51.25
CA ASN A 549 -10.37 5.71 51.62
C ASN A 549 -9.87 4.38 51.04
N ILE A 550 -9.34 4.37 49.82
CA ILE A 550 -8.76 3.17 49.23
C ILE A 550 -7.50 2.75 50.00
N ILE A 551 -6.66 3.71 50.36
CA ILE A 551 -5.48 3.42 51.19
C ILE A 551 -5.87 2.85 52.56
N ASP A 552 -6.87 3.42 53.23
CA ASP A 552 -7.39 2.92 54.48
C ASP A 552 -7.90 1.49 54.37
N ALA A 553 -8.62 1.15 53.28
CA ALA A 553 -9.15 -0.18 53.03
C ALA A 553 -8.10 -1.25 52.82
N VAL A 554 -6.92 -0.91 52.29
CA VAL A 554 -5.82 -1.85 52.03
C VAL A 554 -4.71 -1.81 53.09
N GLN A 555 -4.81 -0.91 54.08
CA GLN A 555 -3.83 -0.77 55.13
C GLN A 555 -3.69 -2.07 55.91
N GLY A 556 -2.47 -2.53 56.17
CA GLY A 556 -2.19 -3.78 56.87
C GLY A 556 -2.35 -5.07 56.02
N THR A 557 -2.95 -4.98 54.84
CA THR A 557 -3.14 -6.16 53.94
C THR A 557 -2.04 -6.32 52.91
N LEU A 558 -1.24 -5.27 52.63
CA LEU A 558 -0.14 -5.28 51.67
C LEU A 558 1.21 -5.23 52.43
N PRO A 559 2.22 -5.99 51.97
CA PRO A 559 3.58 -5.87 52.52
C PRO A 559 4.16 -4.48 52.22
N SER A 560 5.13 -4.06 53.05
CA SER A 560 5.78 -2.75 52.90
C SER A 560 6.26 -2.44 51.48
N ARG A 561 6.67 -3.47 50.76
CA ARG A 561 7.08 -3.35 49.37
C ARG A 561 5.94 -2.97 48.46
N ALA A 562 4.74 -3.50 48.65
CA ALA A 562 3.54 -3.16 47.87
C ALA A 562 3.11 -1.73 48.15
N TRP A 563 3.21 -1.26 49.40
CA TRP A 563 2.98 0.16 49.77
C TRP A 563 3.89 1.08 48.97
N ARG A 564 5.14 0.74 48.80
CA ARG A 564 6.09 1.52 48.03
C ARG A 564 5.64 1.70 46.59
N GLU A 565 5.24 0.61 45.93
CA GLU A 565 4.80 0.65 44.54
C GLU A 565 3.45 1.36 44.39
N LEU A 566 2.54 1.15 45.33
CA LEU A 566 1.26 1.84 45.39
C LEU A 566 1.40 3.36 45.43
N LEU A 567 2.31 3.83 46.27
CA LEU A 567 2.56 5.25 46.44
C LEU A 567 3.31 5.87 45.26
N ALA A 568 4.05 5.06 44.51
CA ALA A 568 4.83 5.49 43.37
C ALA A 568 4.01 5.60 42.08
N VAL A 569 2.79 5.11 42.05
CA VAL A 569 1.94 5.17 40.85
C VAL A 569 1.71 6.61 40.42
N PRO A 570 1.86 6.95 39.12
CA PRO A 570 1.70 8.33 38.62
C PRO A 570 0.36 9.00 39.00
N ALA A 571 -0.71 8.19 39.08
CA ALA A 571 -2.04 8.64 39.53
C ALA A 571 -2.34 8.30 41.01
N GLY A 572 -1.35 7.86 41.76
CA GLY A 572 -1.49 7.59 43.16
C GLY A 572 -1.74 8.88 44.02
N PRO A 573 -1.91 8.73 45.35
CA PRO A 573 -2.11 9.88 46.18
C PRO A 573 -0.94 10.84 46.08
N SER A 574 -1.25 12.13 46.05
CA SER A 574 -0.22 13.16 46.06
C SER A 574 0.45 13.23 47.46
N PRO A 575 1.69 13.71 47.54
CA PRO A 575 2.33 13.91 48.80
C PRO A 575 1.54 14.78 49.79
N ASP A 576 0.78 15.78 49.30
CA ASP A 576 -0.07 16.64 50.09
C ASP A 576 -1.27 15.89 50.67
N GLU A 577 -1.86 14.99 49.90
CA GLU A 577 -2.95 14.13 50.35
C GLU A 577 -2.46 13.17 51.44
N VAL A 578 -1.31 12.51 51.21
CA VAL A 578 -0.72 11.62 52.21
C VAL A 578 -0.32 12.37 53.49
N ALA A 579 0.29 13.55 53.39
CA ALA A 579 0.63 14.35 54.53
C ALA A 579 -0.61 14.78 55.33
N GLY A 580 -1.69 15.17 54.65
CA GLY A 580 -2.98 15.50 55.28
C GLY A 580 -3.60 14.29 55.99
N TRP A 581 -3.56 13.14 55.35
CA TRP A 581 -4.07 11.88 55.91
C TRP A 581 -3.27 11.46 57.15
N ILE A 582 -1.93 11.44 57.09
CA ILE A 582 -1.07 11.14 58.24
C ILE A 582 -1.40 12.06 59.42
N LYS A 583 -1.59 13.36 59.15
CA LYS A 583 -1.92 14.36 60.16
C LYS A 583 -3.29 14.08 60.82
N SER A 584 -4.27 13.57 60.07
CA SER A 584 -5.64 13.32 60.57
C SER A 584 -5.78 12.01 61.32
N HIS A 585 -5.02 10.99 60.93
CA HIS A 585 -5.17 9.64 61.46
C HIS A 585 -4.32 9.33 62.70
N GLY A 586 -3.24 10.07 62.94
CA GLY A 586 -2.41 9.94 64.16
C GLY A 586 -1.67 8.61 64.35
N ASP A 587 -2.25 7.55 63.89
CA ASP A 587 -1.75 6.18 64.01
C ASP A 587 -1.63 5.58 62.61
N VAL A 588 -0.44 5.56 62.06
CA VAL A 588 -0.17 5.07 60.71
C VAL A 588 0.58 3.75 60.80
N ASP A 589 0.19 2.81 59.94
CA ASP A 589 0.89 1.53 59.78
C ASP A 589 2.42 1.75 59.74
N PRO A 590 3.20 1.13 60.61
CA PRO A 590 4.65 1.25 60.64
C PRO A 590 5.31 0.89 59.31
N GLU A 591 4.76 -0.06 58.58
CA GLU A 591 5.24 -0.48 57.28
C GLU A 591 5.04 0.61 56.22
N LEU A 592 3.86 1.25 56.22
CA LEU A 592 3.59 2.40 55.36
C LEU A 592 4.56 3.57 55.66
N ALA A 593 4.77 3.89 56.93
CA ALA A 593 5.71 4.91 57.35
C ALA A 593 7.15 4.59 56.91
N LEU A 594 7.55 3.34 56.99
CA LEU A 594 8.85 2.88 56.53
C LEU A 594 9.01 3.03 55.01
N GLU A 595 7.98 2.65 54.24
CA GLU A 595 8.04 2.78 52.78
C GLU A 595 8.01 4.26 52.33
N ILE A 596 7.24 5.09 52.93
CA ILE A 596 7.30 6.55 52.64
C ILE A 596 8.71 7.09 52.86
N LYS A 597 9.42 6.65 53.90
CA LYS A 597 10.82 7.03 54.14
C LYS A 597 11.74 6.52 53.04
N ARG A 598 11.55 5.27 52.56
CA ARG A 598 12.32 4.68 51.51
C ARG A 598 12.10 5.41 50.19
N ILE A 599 10.84 5.73 49.84
CA ILE A 599 10.49 6.53 48.68
C ILE A 599 11.24 7.84 48.66
N LEU A 600 11.27 8.53 49.76
CA LEU A 600 11.94 9.82 49.87
C LEU A 600 13.47 9.70 49.89
N GLY A 601 14.00 8.52 50.22
CA GLY A 601 15.43 8.18 50.12
C GLY A 601 15.85 7.77 48.69
N ASP A 602 14.93 7.25 47.89
CA ASP A 602 15.20 6.75 46.52
C ASP A 602 15.05 7.86 45.47
N THR A 603 16.17 8.37 44.98
CA THR A 603 16.22 9.47 44.03
C THR A 603 15.82 9.08 42.62
N SER A 604 15.87 7.82 42.26
CA SER A 604 15.65 7.34 40.89
C SER A 604 14.19 7.02 40.58
N HIS A 605 13.45 6.46 41.53
CA HIS A 605 12.10 5.94 41.31
C HIS A 605 10.95 6.90 41.61
N PHE A 606 11.16 7.93 42.47
CA PHE A 606 10.09 8.79 42.97
C PHE A 606 10.33 10.32 42.78
N PRO A 607 10.65 10.78 41.58
CA PRO A 607 10.95 12.20 41.39
C PRO A 607 9.76 13.11 41.58
N ALA A 608 8.52 12.61 41.38
CA ALA A 608 7.29 13.42 41.59
C ALA A 608 7.10 13.79 43.06
N TRP A 609 7.32 12.85 43.97
CA TRP A 609 7.18 13.09 45.42
C TRP A 609 8.20 14.08 45.97
N ARG A 610 9.35 14.15 45.36
CA ARG A 610 10.37 15.13 45.69
C ARG A 610 10.06 16.53 45.22
N ARG A 611 9.36 16.65 44.10
CA ARG A 611 9.03 17.94 43.48
C ARG A 611 7.76 18.58 44.07
N THR A 612 6.83 17.80 44.58
CA THR A 612 5.44 18.22 44.85
C THR A 612 5.02 18.09 46.30
N GLY A 613 5.89 18.28 47.25
CA GLY A 613 5.44 18.38 48.68
C GLY A 613 5.79 17.18 49.55
N GLY A 614 6.66 16.29 49.09
CA GLY A 614 7.23 15.21 49.92
C GLY A 614 7.83 15.72 51.24
N ALA A 615 8.20 16.99 51.29
CA ALA A 615 8.58 17.73 52.51
C ALA A 615 7.51 17.73 53.59
N LYS A 616 6.24 17.85 53.23
CA LYS A 616 5.13 17.83 54.19
C LYS A 616 4.92 16.42 54.73
N VAL A 617 5.02 15.40 53.86
CA VAL A 617 4.93 14.01 54.28
C VAL A 617 6.06 13.64 55.22
N LEU A 618 7.29 14.04 54.94
CA LEU A 618 8.43 13.86 55.80
C LEU A 618 8.24 14.53 57.17
N HIS A 619 7.70 15.73 57.18
CA HIS A 619 7.41 16.45 58.40
C HIS A 619 6.37 15.75 59.27
N GLU A 620 5.27 15.27 58.67
CA GLU A 620 4.22 14.58 59.39
C GLU A 620 4.69 13.18 59.89
N ILE A 621 5.46 12.45 59.11
CA ILE A 621 6.10 11.19 59.50
C ILE A 621 7.05 11.43 60.69
N GLY A 622 7.77 12.54 60.73
CA GLY A 622 8.66 12.95 61.83
C GLY A 622 7.95 13.13 63.16
N LYS A 623 6.66 13.39 63.16
CA LYS A 623 5.83 13.55 64.34
C LYS A 623 5.31 12.21 64.87
N LEU A 624 5.36 11.14 64.11
CA LEU A 624 4.81 9.83 64.45
C LEU A 624 5.82 9.01 65.26
N GLY A 625 6.06 9.37 66.52
CA GLY A 625 6.63 8.56 67.58
C GLY A 625 8.04 7.96 67.48
N PRO A 626 8.46 7.12 68.43
CA PRO A 626 9.86 6.74 68.61
C PRO A 626 10.40 5.68 67.62
N GLY A 627 9.60 5.15 66.75
CA GLY A 627 10.03 4.19 65.70
C GLY A 627 10.84 4.84 64.58
N ILE A 628 10.97 6.18 64.50
CA ILE A 628 11.76 6.88 63.47
C ILE A 628 13.16 7.14 64.04
N PRO A 629 14.26 6.63 63.41
CA PRO A 629 15.60 6.87 63.91
C PRO A 629 15.87 8.36 64.13
N VAL A 630 16.38 8.74 65.29
CA VAL A 630 16.65 10.12 65.71
C VAL A 630 17.54 10.87 64.72
N GLY A 631 18.43 10.16 63.99
CA GLY A 631 19.30 10.73 62.95
C GLY A 631 18.53 11.16 61.69
N LEU A 632 17.36 10.60 61.42
CA LEU A 632 16.54 10.96 60.28
C LEU A 632 15.77 12.29 60.46
N ALA A 633 15.43 12.66 61.68
CA ALA A 633 14.68 13.90 61.95
C ALA A 633 15.44 15.19 61.55
N GLY A 634 16.74 15.22 61.73
CA GLY A 634 17.59 16.33 61.32
C GLY A 634 17.79 16.38 59.80
N ASP A 635 17.97 15.22 59.21
CA ASP A 635 18.11 15.10 57.73
C ASP A 635 16.78 15.38 57.02
N VAL A 636 15.66 14.93 57.58
CA VAL A 636 14.29 15.19 57.11
C VAL A 636 14.01 16.71 57.10
N ARG A 637 14.36 17.44 58.15
CA ARG A 637 14.20 18.88 58.21
C ARG A 637 15.02 19.60 57.14
N SER A 638 16.28 19.23 57.00
CA SER A 638 17.18 19.82 56.01
C SER A 638 16.73 19.50 54.56
N GLN A 639 16.29 18.28 54.30
CA GLN A 639 15.72 17.90 52.99
C GLN A 639 14.42 18.62 52.74
N THR A 640 13.57 18.84 53.74
CA THR A 640 12.30 19.57 53.67
C THR A 640 12.56 21.04 53.30
N GLU A 641 13.53 21.68 53.94
CA GLU A 641 13.92 23.04 53.63
C GLU A 641 14.48 23.19 52.21
N ILE A 642 15.27 22.20 51.74
CA ILE A 642 15.83 22.18 50.39
C ILE A 642 14.75 21.97 49.35
N ILE A 643 13.80 21.04 49.56
CA ILE A 643 12.69 20.78 48.67
C ILE A 643 11.78 21.99 48.57
N ALA A 644 11.49 22.66 49.70
CA ALA A 644 10.71 23.89 49.71
C ALA A 644 11.38 25.00 48.91
N LEU A 645 12.70 25.18 49.06
CA LEU A 645 13.46 26.16 48.29
C LEU A 645 13.48 25.85 46.77
N PHE A 646 13.60 24.58 46.38
CA PHE A 646 13.53 24.18 44.97
C PHE A 646 12.15 24.38 44.39
N THR A 647 11.09 24.08 45.14
CA THR A 647 9.71 24.26 44.71
C THR A 647 9.37 25.75 44.56
N GLN A 648 9.83 26.58 45.49
CA GLN A 648 9.64 28.02 45.42
C GLN A 648 10.44 28.68 44.28
N GLY A 649 11.66 28.24 44.05
CA GLY A 649 12.48 28.72 42.98
C GLY A 649 11.99 28.30 41.59
N ALA A 650 11.33 27.14 41.48
CA ALA A 650 10.72 26.68 40.22
C ALA A 650 9.43 27.45 39.87
N ALA A 651 8.74 28.02 40.87
CA ALA A 651 7.57 28.87 40.67
C ALA A 651 7.93 30.33 40.28
N ASP A 652 9.14 30.74 40.60
CA ASP A 652 9.64 32.11 40.35
C ASP A 652 10.33 32.19 39.00
N LYS A 653 9.67 32.84 38.02
CA LYS A 653 10.22 33.02 36.66
C LYS A 653 11.50 33.85 36.60
N ASN A 654 11.90 34.50 37.68
CA ASN A 654 13.09 35.32 37.84
C ASN A 654 14.14 34.65 38.71
N LEU A 655 14.57 33.47 38.36
CA LEU A 655 15.56 32.69 39.08
C LEU A 655 16.93 33.43 39.13
N VAL A 656 17.22 34.06 40.24
CA VAL A 656 18.57 34.53 40.57
C VAL A 656 19.29 33.41 41.31
N PRO A 657 20.52 33.01 40.88
CA PRO A 657 21.30 32.00 41.58
C PRO A 657 21.61 32.45 43.01
N ASN A 658 20.82 31.99 43.96
CA ASN A 658 21.04 32.32 45.38
C ASN A 658 22.25 31.53 45.90
N THR A 659 23.23 32.24 46.48
CA THR A 659 24.44 31.65 47.08
C THR A 659 24.09 30.62 48.16
N ALA A 660 23.00 30.87 48.90
CA ALA A 660 22.46 29.93 49.91
C ALA A 660 22.06 28.58 49.28
N LEU A 661 21.40 28.59 48.16
CA LEU A 661 20.98 27.39 47.43
C LEU A 661 22.18 26.56 46.95
N ARG A 662 23.20 27.23 46.39
CA ARG A 662 24.46 26.56 46.00
C ARG A 662 25.18 25.94 47.20
N THR A 663 25.17 26.58 48.35
CA THR A 663 25.78 26.08 49.54
C THR A 663 25.06 24.87 50.09
N LEU A 664 23.73 24.90 50.09
CA LEU A 664 22.88 23.77 50.50
C LEU A 664 23.07 22.56 49.56
N VAL A 665 23.10 22.78 48.27
CA VAL A 665 23.34 21.72 47.30
C VAL A 665 24.69 21.09 47.46
N ARG A 666 25.75 21.90 47.73
CA ARG A 666 27.09 21.36 48.03
C ARG A 666 27.14 20.54 49.31
N LYS A 667 26.41 20.95 50.34
CA LYS A 667 26.37 20.25 51.63
C LYS A 667 25.69 18.89 51.55
N PHE A 668 24.73 18.72 50.61
CA PHE A 668 23.96 17.48 50.43
C PHE A 668 24.21 16.83 49.07
N SER A 669 25.37 17.07 48.48
CA SER A 669 25.68 16.75 47.08
C SER A 669 25.53 15.31 46.64
N GLY A 670 25.54 14.31 47.53
CA GLY A 670 25.41 12.90 47.18
C GLY A 670 24.00 12.48 46.76
N ASN A 671 22.94 12.99 47.45
CA ASN A 671 21.57 12.52 47.27
C ASN A 671 20.64 13.48 46.54
N LEU A 672 21.09 14.72 46.29
CA LEU A 672 20.27 15.79 45.72
C LEU A 672 20.62 16.11 44.24
N ASN A 673 21.66 15.51 43.69
CA ASN A 673 22.11 15.78 42.31
C ASN A 673 21.01 15.59 41.27
N GLY A 674 20.16 14.60 41.40
CA GLY A 674 19.02 14.38 40.52
C GLY A 674 17.98 15.49 40.62
N LEU A 675 17.64 15.93 41.85
CA LEU A 675 16.70 17.02 42.09
C LEU A 675 17.22 18.35 41.55
N TYR A 676 18.50 18.62 41.77
CA TYR A 676 19.14 19.83 41.23
C TYR A 676 19.16 19.83 39.72
N SER A 677 19.51 18.71 39.06
CA SER A 677 19.52 18.58 37.61
C SER A 677 18.13 18.78 37.02
N ASP A 678 17.11 18.23 37.65
CA ASP A 678 15.72 18.39 37.24
C ASP A 678 15.23 19.81 37.34
N TRP A 679 15.56 20.46 38.43
CA TRP A 679 15.20 21.86 38.69
C TRP A 679 15.90 22.81 37.69
N VAL A 680 17.21 22.64 37.48
CA VAL A 680 17.97 23.44 36.52
C VAL A 680 17.44 23.22 35.09
N SER A 681 17.11 21.99 34.72
CA SER A 681 16.53 21.68 33.39
C SER A 681 15.22 22.42 33.17
N LYS A 682 14.32 22.42 34.17
CA LYS A 682 13.08 23.19 34.13
C LYS A 682 13.34 24.70 34.09
N ALA A 683 14.31 25.20 34.86
CA ALA A 683 14.67 26.60 34.87
C ALA A 683 15.14 27.07 33.49
N VAL A 684 15.95 26.27 32.79
CA VAL A 684 16.39 26.58 31.43
C VAL A 684 15.19 26.59 30.44
N LEU A 685 14.22 25.70 30.62
CA LEU A 685 13.08 25.58 29.73
C LEU A 685 11.95 26.60 29.93
N VAL A 686 11.94 27.32 31.07
CA VAL A 686 10.89 28.29 31.37
C VAL A 686 11.41 29.73 31.61
N SER A 687 12.70 29.89 31.75
CA SER A 687 13.31 31.18 32.10
C SER A 687 13.24 32.19 30.96
N ALA A 688 12.85 33.41 31.29
CA ALA A 688 12.99 34.56 30.39
C ALA A 688 14.47 34.94 30.18
N ASP A 689 15.35 34.61 31.12
CA ASP A 689 16.81 34.82 31.03
C ASP A 689 17.52 33.46 30.98
N VAL A 690 17.66 32.95 29.75
CA VAL A 690 18.33 31.68 29.44
C VAL A 690 19.79 31.70 29.92
N ARG A 691 20.47 32.84 29.91
CA ARG A 691 21.87 33.00 30.33
C ARG A 691 22.03 32.74 31.85
N ALA A 692 21.15 33.32 32.63
CA ALA A 692 21.16 33.10 34.07
C ALA A 692 20.82 31.65 34.44
N ALA A 693 19.89 31.05 33.72
CA ALA A 693 19.48 29.66 33.93
C ALA A 693 20.59 28.66 33.54
N VAL A 694 21.25 28.87 32.42
CA VAL A 694 22.37 28.04 31.93
C VAL A 694 23.58 28.11 32.88
N ALA A 695 23.86 29.25 33.47
CA ALA A 695 24.93 29.38 34.47
C ALA A 695 24.74 28.48 35.69
N LEU A 696 23.52 28.06 35.99
CA LEU A 696 23.22 27.08 37.05
C LEU A 696 23.59 25.65 36.65
N ALA A 697 23.64 25.33 35.34
CA ALA A 697 23.97 24.00 34.85
C ALA A 697 25.49 23.67 34.94
N GLU A 698 26.34 24.64 35.26
CA GLU A 698 27.79 24.48 35.42
C GLU A 698 28.17 23.73 36.72
N GLY A 699 27.34 22.82 37.18
CA GLY A 699 27.49 22.06 38.42
C GLY A 699 27.41 20.55 38.24
N PRO A 700 27.30 19.82 39.35
CA PRO A 700 27.09 18.38 39.32
C PRO A 700 25.80 18.05 38.55
N GLY A 701 25.91 17.08 37.67
CA GLY A 701 24.75 16.66 36.84
C GLY A 701 24.59 17.42 35.52
N ARG A 702 25.55 18.27 35.11
CA ARG A 702 25.54 19.01 33.85
C ARG A 702 25.13 18.17 32.66
N ARG A 703 25.66 16.94 32.54
CA ARG A 703 25.34 16.03 31.44
C ARG A 703 23.84 15.64 31.44
N SER A 704 23.28 15.38 32.61
CA SER A 704 21.85 15.06 32.76
C SER A 704 20.97 16.24 32.37
N VAL A 705 21.34 17.46 32.83
CA VAL A 705 20.64 18.70 32.45
C VAL A 705 20.63 18.89 30.92
N ILE A 706 21.77 18.76 30.28
CA ILE A 706 21.92 18.93 28.84
C ILE A 706 21.00 17.93 28.07
N ILE A 707 21.00 16.66 28.44
CA ILE A 707 20.18 15.64 27.82
C ILE A 707 18.68 15.93 28.03
N THR A 708 18.28 16.27 29.24
CA THR A 708 16.89 16.58 29.57
C THR A 708 16.41 17.82 28.83
N VAL A 709 17.21 18.90 28.84
CA VAL A 709 16.86 20.16 28.12
C VAL A 709 16.74 19.89 26.60
N GLN A 710 17.66 19.13 26.01
CA GLN A 710 17.57 18.82 24.61
C GLN A 710 16.29 18.06 24.28
N THR A 711 15.97 17.01 25.02
CA THR A 711 14.80 16.17 24.78
C THR A 711 13.49 16.93 24.92
N GLU A 712 13.37 17.73 25.97
CA GLU A 712 12.19 18.55 26.24
C GLU A 712 12.05 19.68 25.22
N LEU A 713 13.15 20.32 24.83
CA LEU A 713 13.17 21.37 23.83
C LEU A 713 12.76 20.84 22.45
N GLU A 714 13.21 19.65 22.05
CA GLU A 714 12.75 18.98 20.83
C GLU A 714 11.26 18.71 20.87
N ARG A 715 10.71 18.29 21.99
CA ARG A 715 9.26 18.08 22.18
C ARG A 715 8.50 19.39 22.01
N ASP A 716 8.95 20.47 22.65
CA ASP A 716 8.31 21.77 22.61
C ASP A 716 8.36 22.39 21.20
N LEU A 717 9.47 22.22 20.50
CA LEU A 717 9.60 22.65 19.11
C LEU A 717 8.69 21.84 18.16
N ARG A 718 8.52 20.53 18.39
CA ARG A 718 7.55 19.72 17.62
C ARG A 718 6.11 20.16 17.87
N ALA A 719 5.80 20.57 19.07
CA ALA A 719 4.52 21.16 19.44
C ALA A 719 4.34 22.61 18.95
N ALA A 720 5.38 23.21 18.36
CA ALA A 720 5.45 24.58 17.88
C ALA A 720 5.09 25.61 18.96
N THR A 721 5.62 25.44 20.19
CA THR A 721 5.44 26.40 21.29
C THR A 721 6.32 27.62 21.09
N SER A 722 5.80 28.82 21.40
CA SER A 722 6.58 30.04 21.36
C SER A 722 7.72 29.99 22.37
N THR A 723 7.47 29.46 23.57
CA THR A 723 8.48 29.30 24.64
C THR A 723 9.65 28.44 24.18
N GLY A 724 9.36 27.26 23.58
CA GLY A 724 10.42 26.39 23.04
C GLY A 724 11.27 27.09 21.98
N MET A 725 10.64 27.86 21.10
CA MET A 725 11.37 28.60 20.08
C MET A 725 12.23 29.74 20.67
N PHE A 726 11.73 30.49 21.66
CA PHE A 726 12.53 31.52 22.35
C PHE A 726 13.75 30.92 23.04
N ILE A 727 13.58 29.81 23.74
CA ILE A 727 14.68 29.13 24.43
C ILE A 727 15.69 28.59 23.41
N ALA A 728 15.25 27.95 22.36
CA ALA A 728 16.13 27.46 21.30
C ALA A 728 17.01 28.58 20.70
N VAL A 729 16.40 29.73 20.40
CA VAL A 729 17.12 30.91 19.89
C VAL A 729 18.08 31.49 20.93
N GLY A 730 17.63 31.57 22.19
CA GLY A 730 18.47 32.01 23.31
C GLY A 730 19.71 31.15 23.51
N LEU A 731 19.56 29.83 23.39
CA LEU A 731 20.66 28.86 23.50
C LEU A 731 21.63 28.88 22.29
N LEU A 732 21.28 29.46 21.16
CA LEU A 732 22.19 29.69 20.03
C LEU A 732 23.28 30.72 20.34
N ASN A 733 23.22 31.40 21.49
CA ASN A 733 24.21 32.38 21.87
C ASN A 733 25.57 31.70 22.15
N PRO A 734 26.64 32.02 21.38
CA PRO A 734 27.97 31.46 21.56
C PRO A 734 28.59 31.70 22.96
N GLU A 735 28.19 32.75 23.63
CA GLU A 735 28.68 33.09 24.96
C GLU A 735 28.27 32.05 26.03
N LEU A 736 27.23 31.24 25.76
CA LEU A 736 26.79 30.17 26.64
C LEU A 736 27.67 28.92 26.57
N GLY A 737 28.60 28.89 25.64
CA GLY A 737 29.49 27.81 25.40
C GLY A 737 28.99 26.80 24.31
N PRO A 738 29.92 26.02 23.73
CA PRO A 738 29.61 25.17 22.56
C PRO A 738 28.53 24.13 22.82
N HIS A 739 28.49 23.55 24.01
CA HIS A 739 27.51 22.49 24.34
C HIS A 739 26.05 22.97 24.27
N TRP A 740 25.77 24.20 24.70
CA TRP A 740 24.43 24.75 24.66
C TRP A 740 24.00 25.14 23.25
N VAL A 741 24.94 25.67 22.49
CA VAL A 741 24.74 25.93 21.06
C VAL A 741 24.45 24.63 20.31
N ASP A 742 25.13 23.55 20.67
CA ASP A 742 24.91 22.23 20.05
C ASP A 742 23.54 21.66 20.45
N VAL A 743 23.08 21.81 21.68
CA VAL A 743 21.73 21.47 22.14
C VAL A 743 20.69 22.20 21.30
N ALA A 744 20.82 23.50 21.13
CA ALA A 744 19.90 24.29 20.33
C ALA A 744 19.89 23.85 18.86
N LYS A 745 21.07 23.65 18.27
CA LYS A 745 21.19 23.17 16.88
C LYS A 745 20.62 21.77 16.70
N ALA A 746 20.88 20.84 17.62
CA ALA A 746 20.35 19.50 17.59
C ALA A 746 18.82 19.50 17.68
N ALA A 747 18.25 20.24 18.64
CA ALA A 747 16.82 20.34 18.81
C ALA A 747 16.11 20.99 17.60
N LEU A 748 16.68 22.07 17.06
CA LEU A 748 16.17 22.70 15.84
C LEU A 748 16.29 21.78 14.63
N SER A 749 17.42 21.08 14.43
CA SER A 749 17.63 20.14 13.33
C SER A 749 16.67 18.96 13.39
N ALA A 750 16.42 18.41 14.56
CA ALA A 750 15.49 17.29 14.77
C ALA A 750 14.06 17.61 14.29
N VAL A 751 13.67 18.87 14.30
CA VAL A 751 12.37 19.36 13.83
C VAL A 751 12.45 19.87 12.37
N TRP A 752 13.63 20.32 11.94
CA TRP A 752 13.84 21.00 10.64
C TRP A 752 14.13 20.06 9.47
N ASP A 753 14.64 18.84 9.72
CA ASP A 753 15.14 17.92 8.69
C ASP A 753 14.14 16.86 8.17
N GLY A 754 12.90 16.84 8.67
CA GLY A 754 11.86 15.89 8.25
C GLY A 754 11.07 16.31 7.00
N LYS A 755 10.47 15.36 6.28
CA LYS A 755 9.70 15.60 5.02
C LYS A 755 8.39 16.40 5.16
N LYS A 756 7.94 16.71 6.38
CA LYS A 756 6.72 17.51 6.65
C LYS A 756 7.04 18.95 7.11
N THR A 757 8.19 19.48 6.75
CA THR A 757 8.88 20.54 7.48
C THR A 757 8.53 21.97 7.07
N GLU A 758 7.96 22.22 5.92
CA GLU A 758 7.73 23.61 5.48
C GLU A 758 6.66 24.29 6.32
N LEU A 759 5.55 23.64 6.52
CA LEU A 759 4.44 24.12 7.38
C LEU A 759 4.85 24.24 8.85
N THR A 760 5.68 23.32 9.35
CA THR A 760 6.19 23.36 10.72
C THR A 760 7.20 24.47 10.92
N ARG A 761 8.03 24.75 9.92
CA ARG A 761 8.96 25.89 9.90
C ARG A 761 8.22 27.22 9.95
N GLU A 762 7.29 27.43 9.03
CA GLU A 762 6.48 28.64 9.01
C GLU A 762 5.75 28.85 10.32
N ARG A 763 5.20 27.78 10.87
CA ARG A 763 4.52 27.81 12.17
C ARG A 763 5.46 28.17 13.31
N LEU A 764 6.66 27.59 13.38
CA LEU A 764 7.66 27.93 14.40
C LEU A 764 8.16 29.35 14.25
N LEU A 765 8.48 29.81 13.07
CA LEU A 765 8.94 31.17 12.80
C LEU A 765 7.85 32.18 13.13
N SER A 766 6.60 31.91 12.81
CA SER A 766 5.47 32.76 13.12
C SER A 766 5.26 32.96 14.63
N THR A 767 5.63 31.99 15.47
CA THR A 767 5.48 32.08 16.93
C THR A 767 6.39 33.15 17.58
N VAL A 768 7.48 33.48 16.92
CA VAL A 768 8.50 34.42 17.42
C VAL A 768 8.65 35.67 16.56
N GLN A 769 7.89 35.77 15.46
CA GLN A 769 7.95 36.90 14.56
C GLN A 769 7.67 38.22 15.26
N GLY A 770 8.58 39.19 15.15
CA GLY A 770 8.48 40.50 15.80
C GLY A 770 8.65 40.51 17.33
N ARG A 771 9.00 39.37 17.94
CA ARG A 771 9.14 39.23 19.39
C ARG A 771 10.57 38.96 19.85
N LEU A 772 11.48 38.62 18.95
CA LEU A 772 12.89 38.40 19.27
C LEU A 772 13.67 39.74 19.30
N SER A 773 14.70 39.79 20.15
CA SER A 773 15.67 40.90 20.12
C SER A 773 16.41 40.93 18.80
N ALA A 774 16.99 42.08 18.41
CA ALA A 774 17.81 42.19 17.20
C ALA A 774 18.98 41.17 17.18
N ALA A 775 19.58 40.91 18.32
CA ALA A 775 20.68 39.96 18.48
C ALA A 775 20.19 38.51 18.32
N ASP A 776 19.00 38.19 18.82
CA ASP A 776 18.40 36.86 18.69
C ASP A 776 17.95 36.57 17.26
N ASN A 777 17.37 37.57 16.58
CA ASN A 777 17.04 37.46 15.16
C ASN A 777 18.30 37.19 14.35
N ALA A 778 19.37 37.92 14.56
CA ALA A 778 20.62 37.72 13.84
C ALA A 778 21.21 36.31 14.06
N ARG A 779 21.09 35.77 15.28
CA ARG A 779 21.50 34.37 15.57
C ARG A 779 20.66 33.36 14.86
N LEU A 780 19.35 33.55 14.84
CA LEU A 780 18.42 32.68 14.15
C LEU A 780 18.65 32.70 12.64
N ASP A 781 18.82 33.89 12.05
CA ASP A 781 19.09 34.08 10.63
C ASP A 781 20.42 33.41 10.21
N SER A 782 21.48 33.59 11.02
CA SER A 782 22.78 32.95 10.81
C SER A 782 22.66 31.42 10.84
N TYR A 783 21.86 30.86 11.75
CA TYR A 783 21.59 29.42 11.78
C TYR A 783 20.84 28.96 10.53
N LEU A 784 19.80 29.69 10.13
CA LEU A 784 19.00 29.36 8.93
C LEU A 784 19.83 29.43 7.65
N GLU A 785 20.70 30.42 7.50
CA GLU A 785 21.63 30.51 6.38
C GLU A 785 22.63 29.36 6.35
N SER A 786 23.13 28.94 7.51
CA SER A 786 24.03 27.79 7.63
C SER A 786 23.36 26.51 7.15
N GLN A 787 22.07 26.32 7.47
CA GLN A 787 21.27 25.18 7.02
C GLN A 787 20.98 25.25 5.51
N ALA A 788 20.72 26.43 4.96
CA ALA A 788 20.51 26.64 3.53
C ALA A 788 21.78 26.32 2.72
N LYS A 789 22.95 26.80 3.18
CA LYS A 789 24.25 26.48 2.56
C LYS A 789 24.59 24.99 2.63
N GLY A 790 24.30 24.32 3.74
CA GLY A 790 24.51 22.88 3.91
C GLY A 790 23.60 22.03 3.00
N ARG A 791 22.41 22.51 2.67
CA ARG A 791 21.50 21.84 1.71
C ARG A 791 21.94 22.04 0.27
N PHE A 792 22.43 23.21 -0.08
CA PHE A 792 22.94 23.50 -1.41
C PHE A 792 24.17 22.62 -1.75
N THR A 793 25.10 22.48 -0.82
CA THR A 793 26.26 21.60 -0.95
C THR A 793 25.88 20.11 -1.04
N ARG A 794 24.88 19.65 -0.28
CA ARG A 794 24.35 18.27 -0.41
C ARG A 794 23.57 18.06 -1.71
N GLY A 795 22.88 19.07 -2.22
CA GLY A 795 22.19 19.05 -3.53
C GLY A 795 23.18 18.98 -4.70
N VAL A 796 24.23 19.76 -4.65
CA VAL A 796 25.29 19.77 -5.66
C VAL A 796 26.09 18.46 -5.65
N LEU A 797 26.39 17.90 -4.48
CA LEU A 797 27.05 16.58 -4.35
C LEU A 797 26.16 15.41 -4.82
N ARG A 798 24.83 15.50 -4.71
CA ARG A 798 23.91 14.52 -5.31
C ARG A 798 23.76 14.72 -6.82
N GLY A 799 23.74 15.94 -7.31
CA GLY A 799 23.71 16.26 -8.73
C GLY A 799 24.97 15.83 -9.48
N THR A 800 26.14 16.01 -8.88
CA THR A 800 27.43 15.57 -9.46
C THR A 800 27.62 14.05 -9.43
N LYS A 801 27.09 13.35 -8.43
CA LYS A 801 27.08 11.86 -8.44
C LYS A 801 26.15 11.28 -9.51
N SER A 802 25.09 11.99 -9.89
CA SER A 802 24.18 11.56 -10.97
C SER A 802 24.78 11.85 -12.37
N MET A 803 25.69 12.81 -12.50
CA MET A 803 26.34 13.12 -13.78
C MET A 803 27.61 12.31 -14.08
N PHE A 804 28.22 11.67 -13.08
CA PHE A 804 29.46 10.88 -13.26
C PHE A 804 29.29 9.38 -13.06
N GLY A 805 28.04 8.88 -12.96
CA GLY A 805 27.70 7.49 -12.67
C GLY A 805 27.22 6.65 -13.86
N ASN A 806 27.54 7.03 -15.13
CA ASN A 806 27.19 6.17 -16.26
C ASN A 806 28.24 6.26 -17.39
N LYS A 807 29.44 5.78 -17.11
CA LYS A 807 30.37 5.24 -18.12
C LYS A 807 31.13 4.11 -17.44
N ASP A 808 30.92 2.93 -17.97
CA ASP A 808 31.47 1.62 -17.71
C ASP A 808 30.54 0.66 -16.93
N LYS A 809 29.57 0.09 -17.68
CA LYS A 809 29.44 -1.37 -17.89
C LYS A 809 28.32 -1.60 -18.89
#